data_8f22675471a2378ad2071a81cc622805
#
_entry.id   8f22675471a2378ad2071a81cc622805
#
_cell.length_a   1.000
_cell.length_b   1.000
_cell.length_c   1.000
_cell.angle_alpha   90.00
_cell.angle_beta   90.00
_cell.angle_gamma   90.00
#
_symmetry.space_group_name_H-M   'P 1'
#
loop_
_entity.id
_entity.type
_entity.pdbx_description
1 polymer ?
#
loop_
_entity_poly.entity_id
_entity_poly.type
_entity_poly.pdbx_seq_one_letter_code
_entity_poly.pdbx_strand_id
1 'polypeptide(L)'
;MDLSLSAITKPLVRLVATAQNGFEVARFGGLETGALPSPFQIVESTTMYKLRRYFPPDNRPGMAKVGPPVLMVHPMMMSANMWAVTREDGAVGILHAAGVDPWVIDYGSPDEVEGGMERTLTDHIVALSQAIDTVRHATGQNVHLAGYSQGGMFCYQTAAYRRSKDIASIVTFGSPVDTLAGLPGGLPNDLAVSVADFLADHVFNRIDVPGWLARTGFQMLDPLKTAKSRIEFLLQLHDRESLLPREQQRRFLDREGWIAWSGPAIAELLKQFVTHNRMMTGGFAIQGQLVTLSDITCPVLAFVGEVDDIGQPPAVRGIKRAAPNSDVYEVMIRAGHFGLVVGSKAATNTWPTVADWVLWVSGREPRPANIELMKEVAFEAPDSSGVPLTSRLMLGMAEASELALSVAKGAADAVVAANNSMRIIAVETVRTLPRLVRLGQINDHTRISLGRMIDEQAASAPDGEFLLFDGRVHTYEAVNRRIDNVVRGLIEVGVRQGTRVGVLMETRPSALVAIAALSRLGAVAVLMPPDADLEQAARLGGVTDVIADPANLPAASKLSVQVLVLGGGGGENRILDLPEGTEIIDMEKIDPDAVELPGWYRSNPAYARDVAFVVFSAVGGGELVPKQITNYRWSLSAFGTASAAALTRSDTVYCLTPLHHQAGLLVSLGGSVVAGSRIALSRGLNPERFLDEVRQYGVTVVTYTWSMLRDVIDDPNFSMAGNNPIRLFMGSGMPTGLWERILEVFAPAKIVEFFATSDGQAVLANVAGVKIGSEGRPLPGGGEVELGAYDPHEDLILEDSRGFVRVAGRDEIGVLLAKPWGPIDPTASIKRGVFAAGDVWISTEYVFWRDSDGDFWLLGNRSGLLRTPRGVVFPSPITDAMGHIAAVDLAVTYGVDTPDGTRAVTALVLRPGMSVTAADIGEAVSKMPAGLPPDVVHVVPNLSVSASYRPVVSGLRAAGIPTAGRNSWYLDADTGMYKRLTAAVRSALAGRSI
;
A
#
# COMPACT_ATOMS: atom_id res chain seq x y z
N MET A 1 38.12 -37.99 65.30
CA MET A 1 36.99 -37.49 64.56
C MET A 1 36.72 -36.04 64.98
N ASP A 2 37.51 -35.14 64.43
CA ASP A 2 37.26 -33.72 64.63
C ASP A 2 36.18 -33.26 63.62
N LEU A 3 34.96 -33.34 64.02
CA LEU A 3 33.91 -32.63 63.34
C LEU A 3 34.11 -31.13 63.65
N SER A 4 34.69 -30.41 62.74
CA SER A 4 34.96 -28.99 62.88
C SER A 4 33.64 -28.26 63.18
N LEU A 5 33.61 -27.48 64.28
CA LEU A 5 32.47 -26.61 64.67
C LEU A 5 31.90 -25.82 63.42
N SER A 6 32.73 -25.61 62.41
CA SER A 6 32.33 -24.98 61.16
C SER A 6 31.29 -25.78 60.30
N ALA A 7 31.23 -27.09 60.44
CA ALA A 7 30.29 -27.92 59.72
C ALA A 7 28.85 -27.84 60.28
N ILE A 8 28.69 -27.46 61.55
CA ILE A 8 27.38 -27.33 62.23
C ILE A 8 26.92 -25.86 62.26
N THR A 9 27.89 -24.92 62.35
CA THR A 9 27.56 -23.47 62.41
C THR A 9 27.12 -22.88 61.04
N LYS A 10 27.75 -23.34 59.93
CA LYS A 10 27.38 -22.85 58.56
C LYS A 10 25.90 -23.10 58.17
N PRO A 11 25.33 -24.31 58.36
CA PRO A 11 23.91 -24.53 58.06
C PRO A 11 22.97 -23.71 58.94
N LEU A 12 23.34 -23.52 60.23
CA LEU A 12 22.51 -22.77 61.16
C LEU A 12 22.52 -21.27 60.87
N VAL A 13 23.65 -20.72 60.54
CA VAL A 13 23.79 -19.29 60.05
C VAL A 13 23.03 -19.07 58.80
N ARG A 14 23.05 -20.00 57.82
CA ARG A 14 22.27 -19.93 56.61
C ARG A 14 20.76 -19.96 56.87
N LEU A 15 20.29 -20.82 57.78
CA LEU A 15 18.89 -20.94 58.12
C LEU A 15 18.34 -19.69 58.80
N VAL A 16 19.14 -19.09 59.70
CA VAL A 16 18.77 -17.80 60.34
C VAL A 16 18.78 -16.68 59.33
N ALA A 17 19.77 -16.58 58.45
CA ALA A 17 19.81 -15.56 57.38
C ALA A 17 18.65 -15.72 56.42
N THR A 18 18.31 -16.98 56.00
CA THR A 18 17.11 -17.24 55.15
C THR A 18 15.83 -16.81 55.87
N ALA A 19 15.66 -17.08 57.14
CA ALA A 19 14.45 -16.67 57.90
C ALA A 19 14.36 -15.14 58.04
N GLN A 20 15.45 -14.47 58.34
CA GLN A 20 15.50 -13.01 58.45
C GLN A 20 15.20 -12.34 57.09
N ASN A 21 15.90 -12.72 56.04
CA ASN A 21 15.70 -12.19 54.69
C ASN A 21 14.29 -12.57 54.17
N GLY A 22 13.83 -13.79 54.42
CA GLY A 22 12.48 -14.24 54.04
C GLY A 22 11.38 -13.42 54.71
N PHE A 23 11.55 -13.09 56.00
CA PHE A 23 10.62 -12.22 56.70
C PHE A 23 10.59 -10.79 56.13
N GLU A 24 11.76 -10.26 55.83
CA GLU A 24 11.90 -8.95 55.22
C GLU A 24 11.21 -8.89 53.85
N VAL A 25 11.44 -9.89 52.99
CA VAL A 25 10.76 -10.05 51.69
C VAL A 25 9.27 -10.22 51.85
N ALA A 26 8.79 -10.99 52.83
CA ALA A 26 7.36 -11.20 53.07
C ALA A 26 6.67 -9.93 53.58
N ARG A 27 7.36 -9.16 54.44
CA ARG A 27 6.78 -7.95 55.06
C ARG A 27 6.88 -6.71 54.17
N PHE A 28 8.00 -6.52 53.47
CA PHE A 28 8.27 -5.32 52.69
C PHE A 28 8.28 -5.57 51.17
N GLY A 29 8.05 -6.82 50.76
CA GLY A 29 8.04 -7.18 49.34
C GLY A 29 9.41 -7.31 48.70
N GLY A 30 10.51 -7.16 49.48
CA GLY A 30 11.89 -7.25 49.04
C GLY A 30 12.88 -6.92 50.14
N LEU A 31 14.18 -7.08 49.82
CA LEU A 31 15.28 -6.76 50.75
C LEU A 31 15.52 -5.24 50.75
N GLU A 32 15.79 -4.67 51.92
CA GLU A 32 16.18 -3.24 52.00
C GLU A 32 17.60 -3.05 51.46
N THR A 33 17.77 -2.25 50.41
CA THR A 33 19.06 -2.07 49.71
C THR A 33 19.87 -0.90 50.27
N GLY A 34 19.20 0.06 50.94
CA GLY A 34 19.81 1.33 51.38
C GLY A 34 20.27 2.25 50.26
N ALA A 35 19.91 1.92 49.03
CA ALA A 35 20.28 2.70 47.86
C ALA A 35 19.52 4.03 47.80
N LEU A 36 20.25 5.10 47.50
CA LEU A 36 19.66 6.44 47.33
C LEU A 36 19.08 6.57 45.92
N PRO A 37 17.95 7.26 45.75
CA PRO A 37 17.37 7.52 44.44
C PRO A 37 18.23 8.53 43.65
N SER A 38 18.19 8.42 42.30
CA SER A 38 18.82 9.40 41.42
C SER A 38 18.08 10.73 41.51
N PRO A 39 18.77 11.86 41.84
CA PRO A 39 18.12 13.15 41.96
C PRO A 39 17.65 13.66 40.58
N PHE A 40 16.48 14.23 40.52
CA PHE A 40 15.95 14.88 39.31
C PHE A 40 15.14 16.12 39.65
N GLN A 41 15.00 17.00 38.68
CA GLN A 41 14.11 18.15 38.65
C GLN A 41 13.03 17.95 37.59
N ILE A 42 11.76 18.26 37.91
CA ILE A 42 10.70 18.36 36.93
C ILE A 42 10.82 19.73 36.28
N VAL A 43 11.14 19.75 34.96
CA VAL A 43 11.32 20.98 34.20
C VAL A 43 9.99 21.42 33.60
N GLU A 44 9.15 20.48 33.23
CA GLU A 44 7.83 20.68 32.64
C GLU A 44 6.85 19.64 33.17
N SER A 45 5.61 20.05 33.37
CA SER A 45 4.52 19.15 33.78
C SER A 45 3.25 19.54 33.02
N THR A 46 2.74 18.61 32.25
CA THR A 46 1.50 18.70 31.48
C THR A 46 0.53 17.61 31.94
N THR A 47 -0.68 17.57 31.38
CA THR A 47 -1.62 16.45 31.58
C THR A 47 -1.14 15.18 30.93
N MET A 48 -0.21 15.27 29.96
CA MET A 48 0.26 14.13 29.16
C MET A 48 1.58 13.55 29.71
N TYR A 49 2.47 14.38 30.23
CA TYR A 49 3.78 13.96 30.72
C TYR A 49 4.38 14.90 31.77
N LYS A 50 5.41 14.38 32.48
CA LYS A 50 6.35 15.15 33.28
C LYS A 50 7.74 15.00 32.66
N LEU A 51 8.42 16.11 32.40
CA LEU A 51 9.77 16.09 31.87
C LEU A 51 10.77 16.19 33.02
N ARG A 52 11.53 15.12 33.25
CA ARG A 52 12.51 14.99 34.32
C ARG A 52 13.90 15.25 33.78
N ARG A 53 14.66 16.17 34.40
CA ARG A 53 16.11 16.30 34.17
C ARG A 53 16.83 15.69 35.35
N TYR A 54 17.64 14.66 35.11
CA TYR A 54 18.42 14.01 36.16
C TYR A 54 19.75 14.74 36.39
N PHE A 55 20.23 14.75 37.62
CA PHE A 55 21.48 15.40 38.07
C PHE A 55 21.59 16.83 37.53
N PRO A 56 20.60 17.69 37.79
CA PRO A 56 20.57 19.05 37.22
C PRO A 56 21.85 19.81 37.65
N PRO A 57 22.45 20.59 36.75
CA PRO A 57 23.66 21.34 37.07
C PRO A 57 23.42 22.35 38.16
N ASP A 58 24.35 22.44 39.14
CA ASP A 58 24.34 23.54 40.08
C ASP A 58 24.53 24.86 39.32
N ASN A 59 23.64 25.84 39.55
CA ASN A 59 23.73 27.16 38.93
C ASN A 59 24.91 28.03 39.46
N ARG A 60 26.07 27.46 39.72
CA ARG A 60 27.24 28.18 40.19
C ARG A 60 28.06 28.73 39.01
N PRO A 61 28.40 30.04 38.99
CA PRO A 61 29.23 30.60 37.92
C PRO A 61 30.58 29.90 37.88
N GLY A 62 30.96 29.36 36.72
CA GLY A 62 32.27 28.73 36.47
C GLY A 62 32.27 27.21 36.31
N MET A 63 31.15 26.54 36.40
CA MET A 63 31.06 25.09 36.14
C MET A 63 31.03 24.74 34.63
N ALA A 64 31.51 23.52 34.35
CA ALA A 64 31.66 22.93 33.02
C ALA A 64 30.40 23.02 32.15
N LYS A 65 30.60 23.23 30.84
CA LYS A 65 29.51 23.19 29.85
C LYS A 65 28.68 21.94 30.04
N VAL A 66 27.35 22.09 30.09
CA VAL A 66 26.37 21.01 30.12
C VAL A 66 26.65 20.04 28.99
N GLY A 67 26.64 18.74 29.26
CA GLY A 67 26.79 17.67 28.27
C GLY A 67 25.71 17.71 27.19
N PRO A 68 25.86 16.91 26.10
CA PRO A 68 24.81 16.75 25.12
C PRO A 68 23.56 16.12 25.78
N PRO A 69 22.35 16.65 25.50
CA PRO A 69 21.14 16.12 26.13
C PRO A 69 20.70 14.80 25.46
N VAL A 70 20.36 13.82 26.29
CA VAL A 70 19.74 12.56 25.89
C VAL A 70 18.36 12.47 26.50
N LEU A 71 17.30 12.45 25.69
CA LEU A 71 15.91 12.28 26.14
C LEU A 71 15.53 10.81 26.03
N MET A 72 15.31 10.18 27.18
CA MET A 72 14.97 8.76 27.28
C MET A 72 13.47 8.55 27.29
N VAL A 73 13.00 7.57 26.51
CA VAL A 73 11.59 7.27 26.24
C VAL A 73 11.28 5.83 26.60
N HIS A 74 10.37 5.66 27.57
CA HIS A 74 9.91 4.34 28.03
C HIS A 74 8.67 3.85 27.26
N PRO A 75 8.41 2.51 27.21
CA PRO A 75 7.15 1.99 26.70
C PRO A 75 5.96 2.46 27.54
N MET A 76 4.77 2.55 26.93
CA MET A 76 3.54 3.02 27.61
C MET A 76 3.19 2.19 28.86
N MET A 77 3.48 0.90 28.87
CA MET A 77 3.15 -0.02 29.96
C MET A 77 4.18 -0.05 31.10
N MET A 78 5.28 0.68 30.97
CA MET A 78 6.36 0.67 31.95
C MET A 78 6.57 2.06 32.56
N SER A 79 6.96 2.05 33.82
CA SER A 79 7.29 3.29 34.55
C SER A 79 8.59 3.91 34.04
N ALA A 80 8.65 5.23 33.95
CA ALA A 80 9.86 6.01 33.66
C ALA A 80 11.04 5.70 34.62
N ASN A 81 10.77 5.18 35.80
CA ASN A 81 11.78 4.78 36.78
C ASN A 81 12.69 3.64 36.28
N MET A 82 12.36 2.98 35.17
CA MET A 82 13.22 1.96 34.55
C MET A 82 14.62 2.49 34.22
N TRP A 83 14.76 3.77 33.97
CA TRP A 83 16.02 4.42 33.62
C TRP A 83 16.90 4.73 34.84
N ALA A 84 16.29 4.70 36.03
CA ALA A 84 16.93 5.07 37.31
C ALA A 84 16.74 3.99 38.37
N VAL A 85 16.71 2.71 37.98
CA VAL A 85 16.53 1.55 38.89
C VAL A 85 17.59 1.53 40.00
N THR A 86 18.86 1.87 39.63
CA THR A 86 19.92 2.11 40.59
C THR A 86 20.56 3.47 40.29
N ARG A 87 21.12 4.11 41.32
CA ARG A 87 21.71 5.46 41.16
C ARG A 87 22.99 5.42 40.34
N GLU A 88 23.84 4.43 40.55
CA GLU A 88 25.18 4.36 39.97
C GLU A 88 25.21 3.52 38.69
N ASP A 89 24.53 2.36 38.70
CA ASP A 89 24.54 1.41 37.59
C ASP A 89 23.29 1.55 36.69
N GLY A 90 22.40 2.47 37.01
CA GLY A 90 21.24 2.81 36.15
C GLY A 90 21.64 3.70 34.97
N ALA A 91 20.84 3.68 33.91
CA ALA A 91 21.10 4.42 32.68
C ALA A 91 21.45 5.90 32.93
N VAL A 92 20.65 6.59 33.75
CA VAL A 92 20.84 8.03 34.03
C VAL A 92 22.14 8.31 34.78
N GLY A 93 22.55 7.41 35.71
CA GLY A 93 23.78 7.54 36.44
C GLY A 93 25.03 7.37 35.57
N ILE A 94 25.06 6.31 34.76
CA ILE A 94 26.15 6.02 33.84
C ILE A 94 26.35 7.13 32.81
N LEU A 95 25.24 7.59 32.18
CA LEU A 95 25.28 8.69 31.21
C LEU A 95 25.76 9.99 31.85
N HIS A 96 25.30 10.33 33.06
CA HIS A 96 25.76 11.51 33.78
C HIS A 96 27.27 11.42 34.12
N ALA A 97 27.72 10.25 34.60
CA ALA A 97 29.13 10.04 34.91
C ALA A 97 30.04 10.16 33.68
N ALA A 98 29.53 9.82 32.50
CA ALA A 98 30.19 9.98 31.22
C ALA A 98 30.13 11.41 30.64
N GLY A 99 29.52 12.37 31.34
CA GLY A 99 29.42 13.76 30.89
C GLY A 99 28.26 14.05 29.91
N VAL A 100 27.27 13.20 29.87
CA VAL A 100 26.02 13.37 29.12
C VAL A 100 24.95 13.96 30.05
N ASP A 101 24.00 14.76 29.54
CA ASP A 101 22.88 15.38 30.28
C ASP A 101 21.60 14.53 30.12
N PRO A 102 21.25 13.68 31.11
CA PRO A 102 20.14 12.73 30.96
C PRO A 102 18.80 13.36 31.31
N TRP A 103 17.87 13.22 30.38
CA TRP A 103 16.46 13.64 30.50
C TRP A 103 15.56 12.42 30.31
N VAL A 104 14.41 12.43 30.96
CA VAL A 104 13.40 11.36 30.83
C VAL A 104 12.03 11.99 30.67
N ILE A 105 11.29 11.58 29.64
CA ILE A 105 9.87 11.83 29.54
C ILE A 105 9.13 10.78 30.38
N ASP A 106 8.30 11.21 31.29
CA ASP A 106 7.48 10.36 32.17
C ASP A 106 6.01 10.58 31.86
N TYR A 107 5.41 9.64 31.15
CA TYR A 107 3.99 9.69 30.78
C TYR A 107 3.05 9.45 31.97
N GLY A 108 3.59 8.98 33.12
CA GLY A 108 2.80 8.60 34.29
C GLY A 108 1.90 7.39 34.06
N SER A 109 1.10 7.01 35.05
CA SER A 109 0.09 5.98 34.87
C SER A 109 -1.20 6.61 34.37
N PRO A 110 -1.74 6.18 33.23
CA PRO A 110 -2.92 6.82 32.63
C PRO A 110 -4.18 6.70 33.50
N ASP A 111 -4.30 5.68 34.34
CA ASP A 111 -5.41 5.50 35.30
C ASP A 111 -5.35 6.47 36.51
N GLU A 112 -4.24 7.18 36.69
CA GLU A 112 -4.06 8.17 37.76
C GLU A 112 -4.36 9.61 37.31
N VAL A 113 -4.66 9.81 36.01
CA VAL A 113 -4.87 11.13 35.40
C VAL A 113 -6.23 11.19 34.72
N GLU A 114 -6.98 12.27 34.92
CA GLU A 114 -8.26 12.48 34.25
C GLU A 114 -8.08 12.49 32.71
N GLY A 115 -8.89 11.69 31.98
CA GLY A 115 -8.75 11.47 30.55
C GLY A 115 -7.53 10.65 30.11
N GLY A 116 -6.73 10.13 31.07
CA GLY A 116 -5.52 9.39 30.72
C GLY A 116 -5.77 8.07 30.02
N MET A 117 -6.88 7.39 30.31
CA MET A 117 -7.26 6.13 29.66
C MET A 117 -7.81 6.32 28.22
N GLU A 118 -8.04 7.56 27.80
CA GLU A 118 -8.43 7.91 26.43
C GLU A 118 -7.24 8.28 25.55
N ARG A 119 -6.02 8.30 26.10
CA ARG A 119 -4.79 8.64 25.36
C ARG A 119 -4.58 7.71 24.18
N THR A 120 -4.22 8.30 23.04
CA THR A 120 -3.90 7.60 21.81
C THR A 120 -2.39 7.44 21.62
N LEU A 121 -1.97 6.67 20.64
CA LEU A 121 -0.58 6.57 20.21
C LEU A 121 -0.05 7.94 19.73
N THR A 122 -0.87 8.64 18.94
CA THR A 122 -0.57 9.99 18.44
C THR A 122 -0.28 10.98 19.57
N ASP A 123 -1.01 10.92 20.67
CA ASP A 123 -0.78 11.82 21.82
C ASP A 123 0.62 11.65 22.42
N HIS A 124 1.12 10.40 22.49
CA HIS A 124 2.47 10.12 22.98
C HIS A 124 3.56 10.68 22.05
N ILE A 125 3.36 10.58 20.74
CA ILE A 125 4.29 11.12 19.74
C ILE A 125 4.34 12.64 19.78
N VAL A 126 3.18 13.28 19.88
CA VAL A 126 3.06 14.75 19.99
C VAL A 126 3.68 15.25 21.30
N ALA A 127 3.42 14.55 22.41
CA ALA A 127 4.04 14.86 23.70
C ALA A 127 5.57 14.76 23.66
N LEU A 128 6.11 13.72 23.02
CA LEU A 128 7.56 13.58 22.82
C LEU A 128 8.11 14.71 21.94
N SER A 129 7.38 15.09 20.90
CA SER A 129 7.77 16.24 20.05
C SER A 129 7.84 17.54 20.85
N GLN A 130 6.90 17.82 21.75
CA GLN A 130 6.91 18.99 22.65
C GLN A 130 8.05 18.91 23.66
N ALA A 131 8.30 17.74 24.25
CA ALA A 131 9.41 17.55 25.17
C ALA A 131 10.78 17.80 24.49
N ILE A 132 10.95 17.45 23.23
CA ILE A 132 12.15 17.79 22.44
C ILE A 132 12.32 19.31 22.36
N ASP A 133 11.27 20.07 22.09
CA ASP A 133 11.33 21.54 22.03
C ASP A 133 11.75 22.13 23.37
N THR A 134 11.22 21.62 24.48
CA THR A 134 11.59 22.05 25.84
C THR A 134 13.05 21.76 26.18
N VAL A 135 13.54 20.53 25.87
CA VAL A 135 14.95 20.16 26.07
C VAL A 135 15.86 21.03 25.19
N ARG A 136 15.47 21.21 23.93
CA ARG A 136 16.23 22.05 22.97
C ARG A 136 16.33 23.50 23.46
N HIS A 137 15.23 24.05 23.95
CA HIS A 137 15.20 25.40 24.50
C HIS A 137 16.07 25.51 25.76
N ALA A 138 15.97 24.55 26.67
CA ALA A 138 16.72 24.54 27.93
C ALA A 138 18.24 24.37 27.76
N THR A 139 18.68 23.62 26.75
CA THR A 139 20.09 23.25 26.56
C THR A 139 20.79 24.01 25.44
N GLY A 140 20.03 24.56 24.49
CA GLY A 140 20.57 25.17 23.28
C GLY A 140 21.19 24.17 22.28
N GLN A 141 21.03 22.84 22.49
CA GLN A 141 21.65 21.77 21.72
C GLN A 141 20.57 20.87 21.10
N ASN A 142 20.88 20.23 19.95
CA ASN A 142 20.01 19.20 19.40
C ASN A 142 19.93 18.01 20.36
N VAL A 143 18.79 17.31 20.37
CA VAL A 143 18.48 16.29 21.36
C VAL A 143 18.78 14.91 20.81
N HIS A 144 19.51 14.08 21.55
CA HIS A 144 19.61 12.64 21.27
C HIS A 144 18.41 11.93 21.89
N LEU A 145 17.70 11.11 21.12
CA LEU A 145 16.59 10.30 21.61
C LEU A 145 17.10 8.91 21.97
N ALA A 146 16.66 8.35 23.09
CA ALA A 146 17.00 7.00 23.51
C ALA A 146 15.72 6.26 23.94
N GLY A 147 15.27 5.28 23.14
CA GLY A 147 13.99 4.62 23.35
C GLY A 147 14.10 3.11 23.48
N TYR A 148 13.40 2.55 24.48
CA TYR A 148 13.36 1.10 24.71
C TYR A 148 12.08 0.51 24.14
N SER A 149 12.19 -0.58 23.37
CA SER A 149 11.04 -1.32 22.83
C SER A 149 10.06 -0.37 22.11
N GLN A 150 8.83 -0.27 22.55
CA GLN A 150 7.84 0.68 22.04
C GLN A 150 8.27 2.14 22.19
N GLY A 151 9.01 2.50 23.24
CA GLY A 151 9.58 3.84 23.38
C GLY A 151 10.53 4.20 22.23
N GLY A 152 11.25 3.22 21.68
CA GLY A 152 12.07 3.42 20.48
C GLY A 152 11.23 3.57 19.21
N MET A 153 10.08 2.89 19.13
CA MET A 153 9.12 3.14 18.07
C MET A 153 8.59 4.59 18.12
N PHE A 154 8.32 5.13 19.30
CA PHE A 154 7.97 6.55 19.47
C PHE A 154 9.10 7.48 19.02
N CYS A 155 10.35 7.15 19.34
CA CYS A 155 11.51 7.91 18.85
C CYS A 155 11.55 7.96 17.33
N TYR A 156 11.36 6.82 16.66
CA TYR A 156 11.31 6.76 15.20
C TYR A 156 10.16 7.58 14.61
N GLN A 157 8.95 7.41 15.15
CA GLN A 157 7.77 8.12 14.68
C GLN A 157 7.87 9.63 14.89
N THR A 158 8.38 10.05 16.07
CA THR A 158 8.58 11.49 16.37
C THR A 158 9.66 12.09 15.48
N ALA A 159 10.75 11.37 15.24
CA ALA A 159 11.81 11.84 14.35
C ALA A 159 11.30 11.96 12.90
N ALA A 160 10.51 11.02 12.43
CA ALA A 160 9.87 11.07 11.13
C ALA A 160 8.88 12.25 11.04
N TYR A 161 8.01 12.43 12.05
CA TYR A 161 7.05 13.54 12.13
C TYR A 161 7.75 14.92 12.11
N ARG A 162 8.88 15.05 12.79
CA ARG A 162 9.71 16.27 12.83
C ARG A 162 10.66 16.38 11.64
N ARG A 163 10.75 15.37 10.78
CA ARG A 163 11.78 15.26 9.72
C ARG A 163 13.18 15.48 10.28
N SER A 164 13.44 14.83 11.41
CA SER A 164 14.69 14.93 12.21
C SER A 164 15.05 16.35 12.71
N LYS A 165 14.13 17.33 12.62
CA LYS A 165 14.40 18.69 13.10
C LYS A 165 14.67 18.70 14.60
N ASP A 166 15.76 19.35 15.01
CA ASP A 166 16.24 19.49 16.39
C ASP A 166 16.64 18.16 17.07
N ILE A 167 16.76 17.06 16.29
CA ILE A 167 17.22 15.76 16.76
C ILE A 167 18.65 15.51 16.27
N ALA A 168 19.54 15.17 17.19
CA ALA A 168 20.94 14.88 16.89
C ALA A 168 21.14 13.43 16.43
N SER A 169 20.52 12.47 17.11
CA SER A 169 20.51 11.05 16.76
C SER A 169 19.39 10.30 17.47
N ILE A 170 19.14 9.07 17.04
CA ILE A 170 18.21 8.15 17.69
C ILE A 170 19.00 6.93 18.14
N VAL A 171 18.75 6.50 19.38
CA VAL A 171 19.26 5.25 19.94
C VAL A 171 18.06 4.38 20.35
N THR A 172 18.02 3.13 19.93
CA THR A 172 16.92 2.23 20.27
C THR A 172 17.40 0.90 20.82
N PHE A 173 16.60 0.29 21.67
CA PHE A 173 16.92 -0.98 22.34
C PHE A 173 15.81 -1.99 22.09
N GLY A 174 16.07 -2.99 21.23
CA GLY A 174 15.11 -4.04 20.90
C GLY A 174 13.79 -3.52 20.32
N SER A 175 13.80 -2.39 19.61
CA SER A 175 12.60 -1.74 19.09
C SER A 175 12.26 -2.31 17.72
N PRO A 176 11.15 -3.06 17.58
CA PRO A 176 10.78 -3.66 16.31
C PRO A 176 10.30 -2.59 15.33
N VAL A 177 10.69 -2.72 14.07
CA VAL A 177 10.23 -1.89 12.94
C VAL A 177 9.45 -2.75 11.95
N ASP A 178 10.00 -3.90 11.54
CA ASP A 178 9.28 -4.88 10.75
C ASP A 178 8.61 -5.91 11.67
N THR A 179 7.43 -5.59 12.16
CA THR A 179 6.73 -6.44 13.14
C THR A 179 6.33 -7.81 12.58
N LEU A 180 6.20 -7.93 11.26
CA LEU A 180 5.88 -9.19 10.59
C LEU A 180 7.10 -10.08 10.33
N ALA A 181 8.32 -9.53 10.37
CA ALA A 181 9.55 -10.29 10.20
C ALA A 181 9.95 -11.11 11.44
N GLY A 182 9.34 -10.85 12.59
CA GLY A 182 9.65 -11.55 13.84
C GLY A 182 8.50 -11.45 14.83
N LEU A 183 7.46 -12.24 14.63
CA LEU A 183 6.34 -12.29 15.56
C LEU A 183 6.68 -13.19 16.77
N PRO A 184 6.38 -12.72 17.99
CA PRO A 184 6.59 -13.52 19.20
C PRO A 184 5.86 -14.86 19.11
N GLY A 185 6.53 -15.95 19.52
CA GLY A 185 5.94 -17.29 19.55
C GLY A 185 5.79 -18.00 18.21
N GLY A 186 6.35 -17.45 17.10
CA GLY A 186 6.33 -18.11 15.79
C GLY A 186 4.92 -18.24 15.19
N LEU A 187 4.02 -17.32 15.51
CA LEU A 187 2.68 -17.27 14.93
C LEU A 187 2.76 -16.98 13.43
N PRO A 188 1.96 -17.65 12.58
CA PRO A 188 1.84 -17.29 11.17
C PRO A 188 1.33 -15.86 11.02
N ASN A 189 1.94 -15.09 10.10
CA ASN A 189 1.64 -13.66 9.90
C ASN A 189 0.14 -13.40 9.67
N ASP A 190 -0.53 -14.21 8.83
CA ASP A 190 -1.96 -14.06 8.53
C ASP A 190 -2.85 -14.22 9.77
N LEU A 191 -2.51 -15.16 10.63
CA LEU A 191 -3.23 -15.39 11.88
C LEU A 191 -2.99 -14.24 12.86
N ALA A 192 -1.74 -13.79 12.99
CA ALA A 192 -1.38 -12.67 13.86
C ALA A 192 -2.07 -11.37 13.44
N VAL A 193 -2.08 -11.07 12.15
CA VAL A 193 -2.80 -9.92 11.58
C VAL A 193 -4.30 -10.00 11.88
N SER A 194 -4.91 -11.16 11.64
CA SER A 194 -6.36 -11.34 11.88
C SER A 194 -6.72 -11.22 13.36
N VAL A 195 -5.89 -11.77 14.25
CA VAL A 195 -6.08 -11.68 15.71
C VAL A 195 -5.86 -10.24 16.18
N ALA A 196 -4.82 -9.56 15.70
CA ALA A 196 -4.54 -8.16 16.04
C ALA A 196 -5.68 -7.24 15.64
N ASP A 197 -6.22 -7.42 14.44
CA ASP A 197 -7.35 -6.64 13.92
C ASP A 197 -8.62 -6.86 14.78
N PHE A 198 -8.93 -8.12 15.08
CA PHE A 198 -10.05 -8.46 15.94
C PHE A 198 -9.91 -7.88 17.36
N LEU A 199 -8.72 -8.00 17.97
CA LEU A 199 -8.45 -7.48 19.30
C LEU A 199 -8.53 -5.95 19.34
N ALA A 200 -7.99 -5.27 18.32
CA ALA A 200 -8.06 -3.82 18.20
C ALA A 200 -9.52 -3.33 18.12
N ASP A 201 -10.32 -3.92 17.23
CA ASP A 201 -11.68 -3.43 16.95
C ASP A 201 -12.70 -3.80 18.04
N HIS A 202 -12.57 -4.97 18.66
CA HIS A 202 -13.64 -5.54 19.50
C HIS A 202 -13.27 -5.63 20.98
N VAL A 203 -11.98 -5.58 21.32
CA VAL A 203 -11.53 -5.74 22.70
C VAL A 203 -10.95 -4.46 23.24
N PHE A 204 -9.83 -3.98 22.71
CA PHE A 204 -9.09 -2.86 23.30
C PHE A 204 -9.74 -1.50 23.12
N ASN A 205 -10.58 -1.30 22.11
CA ASN A 205 -11.42 -0.09 22.01
C ASN A 205 -12.50 0.01 23.13
N ARG A 206 -12.66 -1.05 23.95
CA ARG A 206 -13.72 -1.15 24.97
C ARG A 206 -13.21 -1.52 26.36
N ILE A 207 -11.98 -1.97 26.47
CA ILE A 207 -11.42 -2.51 27.71
C ILE A 207 -10.06 -1.88 27.97
N ASP A 208 -9.92 -1.32 29.15
CA ASP A 208 -8.66 -0.80 29.69
C ASP A 208 -7.78 -1.93 30.23
N VAL A 209 -6.48 -1.79 30.09
CA VAL A 209 -5.52 -2.80 30.57
C VAL A 209 -4.82 -2.28 31.84
N PRO A 210 -5.23 -2.74 33.01
CA PRO A 210 -4.56 -2.35 34.25
C PRO A 210 -3.13 -2.95 34.31
N GLY A 211 -2.21 -2.26 35.01
CA GLY A 211 -0.79 -2.63 35.06
C GLY A 211 -0.52 -4.07 35.54
N TRP A 212 -1.36 -4.63 36.43
CA TRP A 212 -1.23 -6.03 36.87
C TRP A 212 -1.51 -7.03 35.72
N LEU A 213 -2.42 -6.71 34.81
CA LEU A 213 -2.74 -7.56 33.63
C LEU A 213 -1.61 -7.49 32.60
N ALA A 214 -1.06 -6.28 32.34
CA ALA A 214 0.11 -6.12 31.48
C ALA A 214 1.30 -6.95 32.01
N ARG A 215 1.57 -6.88 33.33
CA ARG A 215 2.59 -7.69 33.99
C ARG A 215 2.36 -9.19 33.77
N THR A 216 1.11 -9.65 34.01
CA THR A 216 0.77 -11.08 33.89
C THR A 216 0.95 -11.56 32.46
N GLY A 217 0.53 -10.76 31.47
CA GLY A 217 0.72 -11.06 30.05
C GLY A 217 2.21 -11.25 29.70
N PHE A 218 3.07 -10.35 30.15
CA PHE A 218 4.52 -10.46 29.93
C PHE A 218 5.15 -11.68 30.63
N GLN A 219 4.70 -12.01 31.85
CA GLN A 219 5.18 -13.20 32.57
C GLN A 219 4.73 -14.51 31.90
N MET A 220 3.63 -14.50 31.18
CA MET A 220 3.13 -15.64 30.41
C MET A 220 3.89 -15.88 29.08
N LEU A 221 4.67 -14.90 28.59
CA LEU A 221 5.51 -15.10 27.41
C LEU A 221 6.66 -16.11 27.66
N ASP A 222 7.18 -16.20 28.92
CA ASP A 222 8.15 -17.22 29.32
C ASP A 222 7.90 -17.67 30.76
N PRO A 223 6.89 -18.54 30.98
CA PRO A 223 6.49 -18.99 32.33
C PRO A 223 7.54 -19.84 33.01
N LEU A 224 8.35 -20.59 32.24
CA LEU A 224 9.39 -21.46 32.79
C LEU A 224 10.56 -20.67 33.35
N LYS A 225 11.00 -19.61 32.62
CA LYS A 225 12.07 -18.71 33.06
C LYS A 225 11.63 -17.89 34.29
N THR A 226 10.39 -17.44 34.32
CA THR A 226 9.80 -16.73 35.46
C THR A 226 9.76 -17.63 36.71
N ALA A 227 9.32 -18.88 36.60
CA ALA A 227 9.29 -19.83 37.69
C ALA A 227 10.71 -20.17 38.18
N LYS A 228 11.64 -20.42 37.26
CA LYS A 228 13.05 -20.71 37.57
C LYS A 228 13.71 -19.57 38.34
N SER A 229 13.54 -18.33 37.89
CA SER A 229 14.09 -17.13 38.54
C SER A 229 13.56 -16.97 39.98
N ARG A 230 12.26 -17.24 40.21
CA ARG A 230 11.67 -17.18 41.55
C ARG A 230 12.23 -18.29 42.48
N ILE A 231 12.41 -19.50 41.97
CA ILE A 231 13.00 -20.59 42.71
C ILE A 231 14.47 -20.30 43.07
N GLU A 232 15.24 -19.82 42.09
CA GLU A 232 16.65 -19.44 42.34
C GLU A 232 16.78 -18.33 43.37
N PHE A 233 15.92 -17.32 43.34
CA PHE A 233 15.86 -16.25 44.35
C PHE A 233 15.57 -16.84 45.76
N LEU A 234 14.59 -17.72 45.89
CA LEU A 234 14.27 -18.37 47.16
C LEU A 234 15.40 -19.23 47.70
N LEU A 235 16.14 -19.94 46.83
CA LEU A 235 17.29 -20.74 47.18
C LEU A 235 18.50 -19.93 47.64
N GLN A 236 18.61 -18.68 47.15
CA GLN A 236 19.70 -17.74 47.47
C GLN A 236 19.38 -16.81 48.64
N LEU A 237 18.18 -16.88 49.26
CA LEU A 237 17.80 -15.99 50.34
C LEU A 237 18.75 -15.95 51.54
N HIS A 238 19.62 -16.94 51.69
CA HIS A 238 20.62 -16.99 52.75
C HIS A 238 21.84 -16.10 52.44
N ASP A 239 22.00 -15.65 51.17
CA ASP A 239 23.16 -14.88 50.69
C ASP A 239 22.68 -13.48 50.27
N ARG A 240 22.55 -12.59 51.30
CA ARG A 240 22.07 -11.21 51.10
C ARG A 240 23.04 -10.41 50.21
N GLU A 241 24.34 -10.61 50.33
CA GLU A 241 25.36 -9.85 49.57
C GLU A 241 25.23 -10.14 48.05
N SER A 242 24.96 -11.38 47.67
CA SER A 242 24.76 -11.73 46.25
C SER A 242 23.40 -11.29 45.70
N LEU A 243 22.36 -11.11 46.55
CA LEU A 243 21.05 -10.71 46.17
C LEU A 243 20.86 -9.18 46.08
N LEU A 244 21.49 -8.39 46.98
CA LEU A 244 21.34 -6.94 47.06
C LEU A 244 21.56 -6.21 45.72
N PRO A 245 22.56 -6.50 44.89
CA PRO A 245 22.76 -5.85 43.62
C PRO A 245 21.65 -6.06 42.61
N ARG A 246 20.89 -7.15 42.76
CA ARG A 246 19.79 -7.53 41.84
C ARG A 246 18.41 -7.21 42.42
N GLU A 247 18.35 -6.85 43.69
CA GLU A 247 17.10 -6.70 44.40
C GLU A 247 16.26 -5.53 43.89
N GLN A 248 16.86 -4.38 43.58
CA GLN A 248 16.16 -3.25 42.99
C GLN A 248 15.57 -3.59 41.64
N GLN A 249 16.33 -4.25 40.77
CA GLN A 249 15.87 -4.74 39.47
C GLN A 249 14.71 -5.74 39.65
N ARG A 250 14.82 -6.69 40.60
CA ARG A 250 13.76 -7.65 40.88
C ARG A 250 12.47 -6.95 41.34
N ARG A 251 12.57 -6.01 42.29
CA ARG A 251 11.41 -5.24 42.80
C ARG A 251 10.76 -4.43 41.69
N PHE A 252 11.55 -3.80 40.84
CA PHE A 252 11.06 -3.07 39.69
C PHE A 252 10.25 -4.00 38.76
N LEU A 253 10.80 -5.15 38.37
CA LEU A 253 10.15 -6.10 37.45
C LEU A 253 8.93 -6.77 38.07
N ASP A 254 8.95 -7.04 39.41
CA ASP A 254 7.85 -7.74 40.07
C ASP A 254 6.68 -6.84 40.42
N ARG A 255 6.88 -5.52 40.59
CA ARG A 255 5.83 -4.61 41.12
C ARG A 255 5.83 -3.20 40.56
N GLU A 256 6.94 -2.48 40.67
CA GLU A 256 7.01 -1.02 40.50
C GLU A 256 7.12 -0.57 39.04
N GLY A 257 7.52 -1.47 38.17
CA GLY A 257 7.81 -1.18 36.77
C GLY A 257 6.60 -1.16 35.84
N TRP A 258 5.44 -1.59 36.29
CA TRP A 258 4.27 -1.78 35.42
C TRP A 258 3.18 -0.77 35.75
N ILE A 259 2.71 -0.07 34.74
CA ILE A 259 1.61 0.91 34.82
C ILE A 259 0.46 0.48 33.91
N ALA A 260 -0.69 1.10 34.08
CA ALA A 260 -1.85 0.89 33.23
C ALA A 260 -1.55 1.29 31.77
N TRP A 261 -2.35 0.76 30.87
CA TRP A 261 -2.20 1.01 29.45
C TRP A 261 -3.57 1.33 28.85
N SER A 262 -3.71 2.47 28.16
CA SER A 262 -4.97 2.90 27.55
C SER A 262 -5.39 1.98 26.41
N GLY A 263 -6.66 1.59 26.38
CA GLY A 263 -7.22 0.74 25.33
C GLY A 263 -7.08 1.33 23.93
N PRO A 264 -7.43 2.60 23.68
CA PRO A 264 -7.24 3.26 22.38
C PRO A 264 -5.82 3.20 21.86
N ALA A 265 -4.81 3.43 22.73
CA ALA A 265 -3.41 3.36 22.30
C ALA A 265 -2.97 1.93 21.93
N ILE A 266 -3.48 0.90 22.63
CA ILE A 266 -3.23 -0.51 22.27
C ILE A 266 -3.89 -0.84 20.92
N ALA A 267 -5.14 -0.45 20.75
CA ALA A 267 -5.88 -0.70 19.50
C ALA A 267 -5.18 -0.05 18.30
N GLU A 268 -4.76 1.21 18.45
CA GLU A 268 -4.01 1.92 17.42
C GLU A 268 -2.66 1.27 17.13
N LEU A 269 -1.92 0.86 18.17
CA LEU A 269 -0.65 0.15 18.02
C LEU A 269 -0.82 -1.17 17.23
N LEU A 270 -1.82 -1.98 17.58
CA LEU A 270 -2.08 -3.24 16.89
C LEU A 270 -2.44 -3.00 15.42
N LYS A 271 -3.30 -2.02 15.14
CA LYS A 271 -3.66 -1.67 13.77
C LYS A 271 -2.46 -1.14 12.97
N GLN A 272 -1.79 -0.12 13.48
CA GLN A 272 -0.72 0.55 12.75
C GLN A 272 0.49 -0.37 12.51
N PHE A 273 0.88 -1.16 13.52
CA PHE A 273 2.14 -1.89 13.46
C PHE A 273 2.01 -3.37 13.16
N VAL A 274 0.93 -4.03 13.60
CA VAL A 274 0.74 -5.46 13.29
C VAL A 274 -0.12 -5.63 12.05
N THR A 275 -1.34 -5.06 12.04
CA THR A 275 -2.25 -5.24 10.90
C THR A 275 -1.73 -4.59 9.63
N HIS A 276 -1.23 -3.35 9.70
CA HIS A 276 -0.81 -2.58 8.54
C HIS A 276 0.71 -2.48 8.35
N ASN A 277 1.49 -2.91 9.33
CA ASN A 277 2.96 -2.80 9.35
C ASN A 277 3.47 -1.40 8.90
N ARG A 278 2.82 -0.32 9.39
CA ARG A 278 3.06 1.06 8.93
C ARG A 278 4.47 1.57 9.18
N MET A 279 5.19 1.00 10.14
CA MET A 279 6.61 1.32 10.33
C MET A 279 7.43 0.97 9.08
N MET A 280 7.08 -0.12 8.40
CA MET A 280 7.72 -0.54 7.16
C MET A 280 7.08 0.08 5.93
N THR A 281 5.75 0.03 5.81
CA THR A 281 5.05 0.48 4.60
C THR A 281 4.97 2.00 4.50
N GLY A 282 5.04 2.71 5.64
CA GLY A 282 4.82 4.16 5.70
C GLY A 282 3.34 4.53 5.73
N GLY A 283 3.06 5.82 5.65
CA GLY A 283 1.70 6.36 5.60
C GLY A 283 0.93 6.23 6.90
N PHE A 284 1.59 6.32 8.07
CA PHE A 284 0.89 6.49 9.33
C PHE A 284 0.54 7.97 9.55
N ALA A 285 -0.63 8.22 10.15
CA ALA A 285 -1.15 9.56 10.34
C ALA A 285 -0.84 10.08 11.74
N ILE A 286 -0.28 11.30 11.84
CA ILE A 286 -0.09 12.03 13.11
C ILE A 286 -0.72 13.40 12.94
N GLN A 287 -1.76 13.71 13.72
CA GLN A 287 -2.51 14.98 13.61
C GLN A 287 -2.98 15.29 12.18
N GLY A 288 -3.42 14.28 11.44
CA GLY A 288 -3.88 14.42 10.05
C GLY A 288 -2.77 14.59 9.01
N GLN A 289 -1.49 14.51 9.41
CA GLN A 289 -0.33 14.52 8.51
C GLN A 289 0.16 13.10 8.28
N LEU A 290 0.48 12.79 7.04
CA LEU A 290 1.08 11.50 6.67
C LEU A 290 2.58 11.53 6.96
N VAL A 291 3.07 10.48 7.61
CA VAL A 291 4.44 10.33 8.08
C VAL A 291 4.99 8.98 7.65
N THR A 292 6.27 8.93 7.30
CA THR A 292 7.02 7.72 6.95
C THR A 292 8.39 7.75 7.60
N LEU A 293 8.94 6.58 7.95
CA LEU A 293 10.30 6.50 8.50
C LEU A 293 11.39 6.92 7.50
N SER A 294 11.07 6.97 6.20
CA SER A 294 11.99 7.54 5.20
C SER A 294 12.26 9.04 5.39
N ASP A 295 11.44 9.75 6.19
CA ASP A 295 11.68 11.16 6.56
C ASP A 295 12.78 11.33 7.63
N ILE A 296 13.29 10.22 8.20
CA ILE A 296 14.41 10.25 9.17
C ILE A 296 15.71 10.48 8.42
N THR A 297 16.44 11.54 8.80
CA THR A 297 17.74 11.92 8.22
C THR A 297 18.86 11.95 9.25
N CYS A 298 18.55 11.95 10.56
CA CYS A 298 19.55 11.88 11.61
C CYS A 298 20.10 10.44 11.77
N PRO A 299 21.34 10.25 12.25
CA PRO A 299 21.91 8.92 12.42
C PRO A 299 21.17 8.10 13.50
N VAL A 300 21.11 6.79 13.30
CA VAL A 300 20.42 5.82 14.16
C VAL A 300 21.41 4.78 14.68
N LEU A 301 21.33 4.48 15.98
CA LEU A 301 22.01 3.35 16.62
C LEU A 301 20.97 2.37 17.17
N ALA A 302 20.92 1.15 16.68
CA ALA A 302 20.02 0.10 17.14
C ALA A 302 20.76 -0.97 17.94
N PHE A 303 20.36 -1.19 19.19
CA PHE A 303 20.81 -2.33 19.98
C PHE A 303 19.93 -3.54 19.70
N VAL A 304 20.54 -4.63 19.25
CA VAL A 304 19.89 -5.87 18.84
C VAL A 304 20.22 -6.98 19.83
N GLY A 305 19.21 -7.58 20.44
CA GLY A 305 19.37 -8.70 21.36
C GLY A 305 19.42 -10.04 20.63
N GLU A 306 20.53 -10.79 20.73
CA GLU A 306 20.65 -12.10 20.06
C GLU A 306 19.61 -13.13 20.49
N VAL A 307 19.14 -13.02 21.75
CA VAL A 307 18.16 -13.92 22.35
C VAL A 307 16.91 -13.15 22.81
N ASP A 308 16.57 -12.12 22.09
CA ASP A 308 15.38 -11.31 22.30
C ASP A 308 14.17 -11.91 21.57
N ASP A 309 13.20 -12.43 22.35
CA ASP A 309 12.00 -13.08 21.81
C ASP A 309 10.88 -12.08 21.44
N ILE A 310 11.03 -10.80 21.83
CA ILE A 310 10.03 -9.72 21.58
C ILE A 310 10.52 -8.83 20.44
N GLY A 311 11.67 -8.16 20.63
CA GLY A 311 12.35 -7.40 19.60
C GLY A 311 13.34 -8.27 18.83
N GLN A 312 12.82 -9.24 18.07
CA GLN A 312 13.67 -10.19 17.34
C GLN A 312 14.59 -9.48 16.35
N PRO A 313 15.82 -9.98 16.14
CA PRO A 313 16.80 -9.33 15.27
C PRO A 313 16.28 -8.93 13.88
N PRO A 314 15.50 -9.76 13.14
CA PRO A 314 14.94 -9.36 11.86
C PRO A 314 13.96 -8.18 11.96
N ALA A 315 13.13 -8.15 13.01
CA ALA A 315 12.16 -7.09 13.24
C ALA A 315 12.84 -5.74 13.56
N VAL A 316 13.89 -5.75 14.40
CA VAL A 316 14.67 -4.56 14.73
C VAL A 316 15.45 -4.05 13.53
N ARG A 317 16.06 -4.94 12.75
CA ARG A 317 16.84 -4.58 11.55
C ARG A 317 15.99 -4.00 10.42
N GLY A 318 14.68 -4.11 10.49
CA GLY A 318 13.74 -3.46 9.58
C GLY A 318 13.99 -1.96 9.42
N ILE A 319 14.56 -1.29 10.44
CA ILE A 319 14.87 0.15 10.38
C ILE A 319 15.82 0.51 9.23
N LYS A 320 16.76 -0.36 8.85
CA LYS A 320 17.68 -0.08 7.74
C LYS A 320 16.95 0.12 6.42
N ARG A 321 15.91 -0.69 6.18
CA ARG A 321 15.06 -0.56 4.98
C ARG A 321 14.05 0.56 5.10
N ALA A 322 13.47 0.75 6.30
CA ALA A 322 12.43 1.75 6.52
C ALA A 322 12.97 3.19 6.50
N ALA A 323 14.22 3.42 6.89
CA ALA A 323 14.88 4.74 6.94
C ALA A 323 16.08 4.80 5.98
N PRO A 324 15.86 4.76 4.65
CA PRO A 324 16.95 4.73 3.66
C PRO A 324 17.81 6.00 3.65
N ASN A 325 17.27 7.13 4.14
CA ASN A 325 17.94 8.43 4.17
C ASN A 325 18.78 8.65 5.45
N SER A 326 18.90 7.61 6.29
CA SER A 326 19.66 7.64 7.54
C SER A 326 20.83 6.66 7.54
N ASP A 327 21.93 7.07 8.16
CA ASP A 327 23.01 6.14 8.52
C ASP A 327 22.57 5.33 9.74
N VAL A 328 22.32 4.04 9.54
CA VAL A 328 21.86 3.12 10.58
C VAL A 328 23.02 2.24 11.03
N TYR A 329 23.33 2.28 12.32
CA TYR A 329 24.36 1.46 12.98
C TYR A 329 23.69 0.45 13.91
N GLU A 330 24.36 -0.67 14.16
CA GLU A 330 23.91 -1.69 15.11
C GLU A 330 24.98 -2.10 16.11
N VAL A 331 24.51 -2.55 17.27
CA VAL A 331 25.29 -3.27 18.28
C VAL A 331 24.55 -4.54 18.67
N MET A 332 25.19 -5.68 18.46
CA MET A 332 24.66 -6.98 18.89
C MET A 332 25.02 -7.25 20.35
N ILE A 333 24.03 -7.56 21.17
CA ILE A 333 24.24 -7.96 22.57
C ILE A 333 23.56 -9.29 22.83
N ARG A 334 24.31 -10.23 23.41
CA ARG A 334 23.73 -11.52 23.84
C ARG A 334 22.89 -11.35 25.12
N ALA A 335 21.75 -10.72 24.95
CA ALA A 335 20.77 -10.42 26.00
C ALA A 335 19.35 -10.66 25.48
N GLY A 336 18.44 -10.99 26.39
CA GLY A 336 17.00 -10.94 26.12
C GLY A 336 16.49 -9.49 26.21
N HIS A 337 15.20 -9.28 25.86
CA HIS A 337 14.58 -7.98 25.66
C HIS A 337 14.90 -6.97 26.79
N PHE A 338 14.62 -7.28 28.02
CA PHE A 338 14.85 -6.38 29.17
C PHE A 338 16.34 -6.22 29.49
N GLY A 339 17.16 -7.26 29.25
CA GLY A 339 18.61 -7.25 29.49
C GLY A 339 19.40 -6.27 28.61
N LEU A 340 18.78 -5.70 27.59
CA LEU A 340 19.37 -4.64 26.77
C LEU A 340 19.51 -3.32 27.53
N VAL A 341 18.61 -3.03 28.47
CA VAL A 341 18.53 -1.72 29.14
C VAL A 341 18.77 -1.78 30.65
N VAL A 342 18.54 -2.94 31.29
CA VAL A 342 18.70 -3.10 32.74
C VAL A 342 19.53 -4.34 33.07
N GLY A 343 20.38 -4.22 34.09
CA GLY A 343 21.26 -5.28 34.57
C GLY A 343 22.71 -5.10 34.20
N SER A 344 23.55 -6.07 34.61
CA SER A 344 25.01 -5.95 34.48
C SER A 344 25.52 -5.76 33.05
N LYS A 345 24.92 -6.45 32.08
CA LYS A 345 25.29 -6.29 30.66
C LYS A 345 24.92 -4.91 30.13
N ALA A 346 23.77 -4.37 30.52
CA ALA A 346 23.38 -3.02 30.14
C ALA A 346 24.37 -1.99 30.77
N ALA A 347 24.71 -2.15 32.04
CA ALA A 347 25.63 -1.26 32.74
C ALA A 347 27.05 -1.29 32.16
N THR A 348 27.53 -2.47 31.74
CA THR A 348 28.91 -2.63 31.26
C THR A 348 29.12 -2.41 29.76
N ASN A 349 28.07 -2.64 28.94
CA ASN A 349 28.16 -2.55 27.49
C ASN A 349 27.22 -1.52 26.88
N THR A 350 25.92 -1.58 27.19
CA THR A 350 24.91 -0.75 26.50
C THR A 350 25.13 0.73 26.80
N TRP A 351 25.06 1.11 28.09
CA TRP A 351 25.08 2.53 28.47
C TRP A 351 26.42 3.23 28.21
N PRO A 352 27.59 2.59 28.44
CA PRO A 352 28.87 3.16 27.98
C PRO A 352 28.92 3.40 26.48
N THR A 353 28.42 2.44 25.65
CA THR A 353 28.34 2.62 24.19
C THR A 353 27.40 3.76 23.79
N VAL A 354 26.28 3.93 24.50
CA VAL A 354 25.37 5.08 24.27
C VAL A 354 26.07 6.39 24.58
N ALA A 355 26.79 6.47 25.70
CA ALA A 355 27.58 7.67 26.05
C ALA A 355 28.60 8.01 24.95
N ASP A 356 29.39 7.03 24.54
CA ASP A 356 30.40 7.21 23.48
C ASP A 356 29.76 7.62 22.16
N TRP A 357 28.62 7.01 21.78
CA TRP A 357 27.84 7.38 20.61
C TRP A 357 27.37 8.84 20.64
N VAL A 358 26.81 9.26 21.76
CA VAL A 358 26.30 10.62 21.97
C VAL A 358 27.42 11.64 21.88
N LEU A 359 28.56 11.34 22.50
CA LEU A 359 29.73 12.19 22.46
C LEU A 359 30.36 12.24 21.06
N TRP A 360 30.39 11.11 20.34
CA TRP A 360 30.88 11.07 18.97
C TRP A 360 30.00 11.89 18.01
N VAL A 361 28.71 11.66 18.02
CA VAL A 361 27.75 12.41 17.15
C VAL A 361 27.79 13.90 17.48
N SER A 362 28.02 14.27 18.74
CA SER A 362 28.22 15.66 19.18
C SER A 362 29.62 16.24 18.85
N GLY A 363 30.50 15.47 18.18
CA GLY A 363 31.82 15.92 17.78
C GLY A 363 32.82 16.08 18.92
N ARG A 364 32.60 15.42 20.07
CA ARG A 364 33.45 15.52 21.27
C ARG A 364 34.42 14.35 21.40
N GLU A 365 34.08 13.18 20.90
CA GLU A 365 34.87 11.95 20.99
C GLU A 365 34.95 11.25 19.63
N PRO A 366 35.91 10.35 19.40
CA PRO A 366 36.01 9.57 18.18
C PRO A 366 34.87 8.52 18.10
N ARG A 367 34.67 7.96 16.91
CA ARG A 367 33.65 6.92 16.68
C ARG A 367 33.93 5.70 17.59
N PRO A 368 32.90 5.19 18.30
CA PRO A 368 33.02 3.96 19.09
C PRO A 368 33.42 2.76 18.23
N ALA A 369 34.33 1.94 18.75
CA ALA A 369 34.90 0.80 18.01
C ALA A 369 33.91 -0.39 17.90
N ASN A 370 32.95 -0.47 18.78
CA ASN A 370 31.98 -1.58 18.91
C ASN A 370 30.65 -1.35 18.15
N ILE A 371 30.56 -0.29 17.35
CA ILE A 371 29.41 -0.05 16.49
C ILE A 371 29.72 -0.40 15.03
N GLU A 372 28.81 -1.10 14.38
CA GLU A 372 28.92 -1.46 12.97
C GLU A 372 27.81 -0.78 12.14
N LEU A 373 28.13 -0.39 10.90
CA LEU A 373 27.10 0.05 9.97
C LEU A 373 26.22 -1.16 9.66
N MET A 374 24.91 -1.01 9.92
CA MET A 374 23.95 -2.08 9.70
C MET A 374 23.89 -2.45 8.21
N LYS A 375 24.12 -3.72 7.90
CA LYS A 375 24.06 -4.24 6.55
C LYS A 375 22.61 -4.48 6.16
N GLU A 376 22.33 -4.21 4.90
CA GLU A 376 21.04 -4.60 4.32
C GLU A 376 21.02 -6.14 4.23
N VAL A 377 20.14 -6.77 4.99
CA VAL A 377 19.88 -8.20 4.87
C VAL A 377 18.81 -8.34 3.78
N ALA A 378 19.13 -9.09 2.72
CA ALA A 378 18.13 -9.43 1.72
C ALA A 378 16.92 -10.05 2.45
N PHE A 379 15.75 -9.48 2.23
CA PHE A 379 14.50 -10.02 2.76
C PHE A 379 14.21 -11.29 1.95
N GLU A 380 14.56 -12.43 2.52
CA GLU A 380 13.85 -13.66 2.15
C GLU A 380 12.44 -13.47 2.74
N ALA A 381 11.46 -13.24 1.88
CA ALA A 381 10.05 -13.25 2.29
C ALA A 381 9.87 -14.53 3.12
N PRO A 382 9.38 -14.44 4.37
CA PRO A 382 9.15 -15.64 5.14
C PRO A 382 8.31 -16.52 4.26
N ASP A 383 8.83 -17.72 4.00
CA ASP A 383 8.13 -18.71 3.19
C ASP A 383 6.71 -18.76 3.76
N SER A 384 5.72 -18.37 2.96
CA SER A 384 4.31 -18.43 3.33
C SER A 384 3.84 -19.87 3.52
N SER A 385 4.78 -20.80 3.54
CA SER A 385 4.67 -22.21 3.92
C SER A 385 4.52 -22.46 5.42
N GLY A 386 4.34 -21.42 6.23
CA GLY A 386 3.95 -21.57 7.64
C GLY A 386 2.63 -22.36 7.70
N VAL A 387 2.74 -23.67 7.98
CA VAL A 387 1.59 -24.58 8.16
C VAL A 387 0.71 -23.99 9.28
N PRO A 388 -0.59 -23.66 9.04
CA PRO A 388 -1.45 -23.11 10.07
C PRO A 388 -1.49 -24.02 11.31
N LEU A 389 -1.74 -23.41 12.47
CA LEU A 389 -1.86 -24.11 13.74
C LEU A 389 -2.88 -25.26 13.67
N THR A 390 -3.99 -25.08 12.94
CA THR A 390 -5.00 -26.11 12.69
C THR A 390 -4.45 -27.30 11.89
N SER A 391 -3.53 -27.07 10.96
CA SER A 391 -2.87 -28.13 10.18
C SER A 391 -1.76 -28.81 11.01
N ARG A 392 -1.06 -28.06 11.89
CA ARG A 392 -0.11 -28.66 12.85
C ARG A 392 -0.81 -29.48 13.91
N LEU A 393 -1.97 -29.07 14.39
CA LEU A 393 -2.82 -29.89 15.27
C LEU A 393 -3.36 -31.14 14.56
N MET A 394 -3.77 -31.03 13.30
CA MET A 394 -4.17 -32.20 12.50
C MET A 394 -2.98 -33.11 12.16
N LEU A 395 -1.79 -32.58 11.88
CA LEU A 395 -0.58 -33.37 11.69
C LEU A 395 -0.13 -34.05 13.01
N GLY A 396 -0.19 -33.35 14.15
CA GLY A 396 0.10 -33.95 15.46
C GLY A 396 -0.90 -35.03 15.87
N MET A 397 -2.14 -34.94 15.40
CA MET A 397 -3.13 -36.05 15.56
C MET A 397 -2.91 -37.19 14.54
N ALA A 398 -2.28 -36.93 13.42
CA ALA A 398 -1.92 -37.95 12.41
C ALA A 398 -0.61 -38.70 12.74
N GLU A 399 0.33 -38.05 13.45
CA GLU A 399 1.55 -38.72 13.99
C GLU A 399 1.26 -39.80 15.03
N ALA A 400 0.04 -39.85 15.57
CA ALA A 400 -0.39 -40.92 16.44
C ALA A 400 -0.78 -42.23 15.71
N SER A 401 -0.67 -42.27 14.37
CA SER A 401 -0.90 -43.47 13.57
C SER A 401 0.29 -43.75 12.65
N GLU A 402 1.25 -44.49 13.16
CA GLU A 402 2.53 -44.87 12.50
C GLU A 402 2.43 -45.80 11.30
N LEU A 403 1.27 -45.97 10.66
CA LEU A 403 1.09 -46.96 9.59
C LEU A 403 0.79 -46.42 8.18
N ALA A 404 0.84 -45.09 7.95
CA ALA A 404 0.53 -44.49 6.64
C ALA A 404 1.73 -43.86 5.93
N LEU A 405 2.93 -43.97 6.46
CA LEU A 405 4.07 -43.10 6.03
C LEU A 405 5.00 -43.70 4.96
N SER A 406 4.75 -44.88 4.42
CA SER A 406 5.65 -45.48 3.41
C SER A 406 5.21 -45.23 1.93
N VAL A 407 4.02 -44.69 1.69
CA VAL A 407 3.50 -44.49 0.33
C VAL A 407 3.49 -43.01 -0.11
N ALA A 408 3.77 -42.09 0.79
CA ALA A 408 3.49 -40.65 0.60
C ALA A 408 4.67 -39.77 0.10
N LYS A 409 5.90 -40.26 -0.02
CA LYS A 409 7.05 -39.41 -0.38
C LYS A 409 7.09 -38.94 -1.83
N GLY A 410 6.45 -39.62 -2.76
CA GLY A 410 6.38 -39.18 -4.17
C GLY A 410 5.18 -38.32 -4.52
N ALA A 411 4.15 -38.31 -3.65
CA ALA A 411 2.94 -37.51 -3.83
C ALA A 411 2.98 -36.17 -3.04
N ALA A 412 3.91 -36.06 -2.08
CA ALA A 412 3.97 -34.92 -1.18
C ALA A 412 4.35 -33.60 -1.85
N ASP A 413 5.31 -33.62 -2.81
CA ASP A 413 5.77 -32.42 -3.49
C ASP A 413 4.72 -31.87 -4.46
N ALA A 414 3.98 -32.74 -5.15
CA ALA A 414 2.87 -32.33 -6.01
C ALA A 414 1.64 -31.85 -5.21
N VAL A 415 1.39 -32.47 -4.03
CA VAL A 415 0.30 -32.08 -3.12
C VAL A 415 0.63 -30.77 -2.40
N VAL A 416 1.89 -30.51 -2.07
CA VAL A 416 2.32 -29.25 -1.45
C VAL A 416 2.15 -28.08 -2.42
N ALA A 417 2.54 -28.23 -3.68
CA ALA A 417 2.34 -27.20 -4.70
C ALA A 417 0.84 -26.96 -4.98
N ALA A 418 0.06 -28.03 -5.12
CA ALA A 418 -1.40 -27.93 -5.30
C ALA A 418 -2.13 -27.41 -4.04
N ASN A 419 -1.65 -27.75 -2.84
CA ASN A 419 -2.23 -27.31 -1.57
C ASN A 419 -1.92 -25.82 -1.29
N ASN A 420 -0.74 -25.33 -1.63
CA ASN A 420 -0.43 -23.91 -1.52
C ASN A 420 -1.28 -23.05 -2.47
N SER A 421 -1.48 -23.51 -3.70
CA SER A 421 -2.38 -22.85 -4.65
C SER A 421 -3.84 -22.90 -4.19
N MET A 422 -4.32 -24.03 -3.69
CA MET A 422 -5.68 -24.16 -3.16
C MET A 422 -5.91 -23.36 -1.85
N ARG A 423 -4.88 -23.14 -1.03
CA ARG A 423 -5.00 -22.37 0.21
C ARG A 423 -5.03 -20.87 -0.03
N ILE A 424 -4.20 -20.36 -0.95
CA ILE A 424 -4.28 -18.97 -1.41
C ILE A 424 -5.67 -18.73 -2.00
N ILE A 425 -6.14 -19.61 -2.86
CA ILE A 425 -7.48 -19.56 -3.46
C ILE A 425 -8.58 -19.65 -2.37
N ALA A 426 -8.43 -20.48 -1.35
CA ALA A 426 -9.45 -20.63 -0.30
C ALA A 426 -9.53 -19.41 0.63
N VAL A 427 -8.42 -18.87 1.07
CA VAL A 427 -8.41 -17.65 1.92
C VAL A 427 -8.88 -16.44 1.13
N GLU A 428 -8.42 -16.26 -0.09
CA GLU A 428 -8.89 -15.20 -0.99
C GLU A 428 -10.37 -15.38 -1.33
N THR A 429 -10.84 -16.60 -1.56
CA THR A 429 -12.24 -16.92 -1.84
C THR A 429 -13.14 -16.59 -0.65
N VAL A 430 -12.74 -16.90 0.58
CA VAL A 430 -13.53 -16.57 1.78
C VAL A 430 -13.64 -15.06 1.98
N ARG A 431 -12.59 -14.29 1.68
CA ARG A 431 -12.59 -12.82 1.77
C ARG A 431 -13.38 -12.14 0.62
N THR A 432 -13.30 -12.70 -0.57
CA THR A 432 -13.95 -12.14 -1.78
C THR A 432 -15.38 -12.62 -1.96
N LEU A 433 -15.74 -13.79 -1.45
CA LEU A 433 -17.05 -14.40 -1.60
C LEU A 433 -18.22 -13.47 -1.20
N PRO A 434 -18.19 -12.75 -0.07
CA PRO A 434 -19.29 -11.85 0.28
C PRO A 434 -19.51 -10.74 -0.76
N ARG A 435 -18.44 -10.22 -1.38
CA ARG A 435 -18.51 -9.20 -2.43
C ARG A 435 -19.08 -9.75 -3.71
N LEU A 436 -18.64 -10.95 -4.12
CA LEU A 436 -19.15 -11.63 -5.31
C LEU A 436 -20.63 -12.03 -5.14
N VAL A 437 -21.02 -12.49 -3.95
CA VAL A 437 -22.42 -12.79 -3.64
C VAL A 437 -23.26 -11.51 -3.72
N ARG A 438 -22.79 -10.40 -3.13
CA ARG A 438 -23.48 -9.10 -3.23
C ARG A 438 -23.58 -8.64 -4.70
N LEU A 439 -22.50 -8.79 -5.48
CA LEU A 439 -22.50 -8.46 -6.90
C LEU A 439 -23.56 -9.26 -7.68
N GLY A 440 -23.66 -10.57 -7.43
CA GLY A 440 -24.66 -11.44 -8.06
C GLY A 440 -26.12 -11.12 -7.68
N GLN A 441 -26.34 -10.36 -6.61
CA GLN A 441 -27.67 -9.92 -6.16
C GLN A 441 -28.08 -8.57 -6.75
N ILE A 442 -27.17 -7.84 -7.40
CA ILE A 442 -27.49 -6.54 -8.00
C ILE A 442 -28.34 -6.75 -9.26
N ASN A 443 -29.47 -6.10 -9.29
CA ASN A 443 -30.37 -6.05 -10.44
C ASN A 443 -30.80 -4.61 -10.71
N ASP A 444 -31.55 -4.36 -11.77
CA ASP A 444 -31.98 -3.02 -12.22
C ASP A 444 -32.62 -2.16 -11.15
N HIS A 445 -33.32 -2.78 -10.19
CA HIS A 445 -34.03 -2.11 -9.09
C HIS A 445 -33.22 -2.06 -7.78
N THR A 446 -31.99 -2.56 -7.76
CA THR A 446 -31.11 -2.44 -6.60
C THR A 446 -30.66 -1.00 -6.43
N ARG A 447 -30.81 -0.44 -5.24
CA ARG A 447 -30.24 0.88 -4.93
C ARG A 447 -28.75 0.72 -4.64
N ILE A 448 -27.94 1.21 -5.54
CA ILE A 448 -26.49 1.21 -5.43
C ILE A 448 -25.92 2.42 -6.15
N SER A 449 -24.92 3.06 -5.56
CA SER A 449 -24.24 4.22 -6.14
C SER A 449 -22.92 4.45 -5.41
N LEU A 450 -22.01 5.23 -5.98
CA LEU A 450 -20.78 5.66 -5.33
C LEU A 450 -21.07 6.38 -4.00
N GLY A 451 -22.03 7.32 -4.00
CA GLY A 451 -22.40 8.07 -2.79
C GLY A 451 -22.90 7.16 -1.67
N ARG A 452 -23.70 6.11 -2.02
CA ARG A 452 -24.19 5.12 -1.06
C ARG A 452 -23.07 4.25 -0.50
N MET A 453 -22.15 3.81 -1.33
CA MET A 453 -21.03 2.98 -0.87
C MET A 453 -20.11 3.73 0.10
N ILE A 454 -19.86 5.02 -0.13
CA ILE A 454 -19.10 5.85 0.81
C ILE A 454 -19.86 6.02 2.13
N ASP A 455 -21.18 6.23 2.08
CA ASP A 455 -22.05 6.34 3.25
C ASP A 455 -22.02 5.05 4.10
N GLU A 456 -22.11 3.88 3.45
CA GLU A 456 -22.00 2.57 4.11
C GLU A 456 -20.60 2.36 4.77
N GLN A 457 -19.52 2.80 4.13
CA GLN A 457 -18.17 2.73 4.72
C GLN A 457 -18.03 3.69 5.92
N ALA A 458 -18.53 4.92 5.80
CA ALA A 458 -18.53 5.89 6.89
C ALA A 458 -19.33 5.40 8.11
N ALA A 459 -20.46 4.73 7.89
CA ALA A 459 -21.24 4.13 8.96
C ALA A 459 -20.56 2.92 9.62
N SER A 460 -19.77 2.14 8.84
CA SER A 460 -19.09 0.93 9.34
C SER A 460 -17.74 1.21 9.99
N ALA A 461 -17.04 2.24 9.56
CA ALA A 461 -15.70 2.62 10.04
C ALA A 461 -15.52 4.16 9.91
N PRO A 462 -16.17 4.96 10.75
CA PRO A 462 -16.16 6.42 10.65
C PRO A 462 -14.74 7.00 10.72
N ASP A 463 -13.92 6.50 11.64
CA ASP A 463 -12.54 6.93 11.85
C ASP A 463 -11.54 6.28 10.89
N GLY A 464 -12.01 5.40 9.99
CA GLY A 464 -11.16 4.74 8.99
C GLY A 464 -10.54 5.78 8.05
N GLU A 465 -9.22 5.72 7.86
CA GLU A 465 -8.51 6.56 6.92
C GLU A 465 -8.97 6.22 5.50
N PHE A 466 -9.38 7.21 4.73
CA PHE A 466 -9.90 7.00 3.38
C PHE A 466 -9.09 7.72 2.31
N LEU A 467 -9.02 9.04 2.38
CA LEU A 467 -8.51 9.87 1.30
C LEU A 467 -7.17 10.51 1.69
N LEU A 468 -6.15 10.25 0.89
CA LEU A 468 -4.79 10.77 1.05
C LEU A 468 -4.45 11.72 -0.10
N PHE A 469 -3.96 12.91 0.23
CA PHE A 469 -3.59 13.92 -0.76
C PHE A 469 -2.70 15.00 -0.15
N ASP A 470 -1.62 15.40 -0.83
CA ASP A 470 -0.68 16.44 -0.41
C ASP A 470 -0.23 16.29 1.06
N GLY A 471 0.09 15.03 1.45
CA GLY A 471 0.57 14.70 2.80
C GLY A 471 -0.51 14.75 3.90
N ARG A 472 -1.78 14.91 3.53
CA ARG A 472 -2.92 14.92 4.47
C ARG A 472 -3.75 13.65 4.34
N VAL A 473 -4.40 13.27 5.45
CA VAL A 473 -5.34 12.16 5.50
C VAL A 473 -6.72 12.65 5.94
N HIS A 474 -7.75 12.13 5.31
CA HIS A 474 -9.15 12.37 5.67
C HIS A 474 -9.84 11.04 5.95
N THR A 475 -10.59 10.97 7.05
CA THR A 475 -11.38 9.79 7.42
C THR A 475 -12.63 9.66 6.55
N TYR A 476 -13.22 8.46 6.56
CA TYR A 476 -14.51 8.22 5.89
C TYR A 476 -15.58 9.17 6.39
N GLU A 477 -15.68 9.41 7.71
CA GLU A 477 -16.65 10.34 8.29
C GLU A 477 -16.41 11.78 7.81
N ALA A 478 -15.16 12.25 7.81
CA ALA A 478 -14.85 13.60 7.38
C ALA A 478 -15.20 13.83 5.90
N VAL A 479 -14.90 12.86 5.04
CA VAL A 479 -15.27 12.91 3.61
C VAL A 479 -16.78 12.81 3.44
N ASN A 480 -17.45 11.93 4.18
CA ASN A 480 -18.88 11.75 4.13
C ASN A 480 -19.64 13.03 4.50
N ARG A 481 -19.24 13.67 5.61
CA ARG A 481 -19.78 14.96 6.03
C ARG A 481 -19.53 16.07 4.99
N ARG A 482 -18.35 16.10 4.38
CA ARG A 482 -18.05 17.05 3.30
C ARG A 482 -18.95 16.82 2.08
N ILE A 483 -19.24 15.56 1.73
CA ILE A 483 -20.18 15.21 0.66
C ILE A 483 -21.59 15.74 0.98
N ASP A 484 -22.06 15.55 2.21
CA ASP A 484 -23.38 16.07 2.62
C ASP A 484 -23.45 17.59 2.55
N ASN A 485 -22.40 18.30 2.95
CA ASN A 485 -22.32 19.75 2.82
C ASN A 485 -22.43 20.20 1.35
N VAL A 486 -21.70 19.51 0.45
CA VAL A 486 -21.77 19.82 -0.99
C VAL A 486 -23.14 19.48 -1.57
N VAL A 487 -23.79 18.39 -1.13
CA VAL A 487 -25.18 18.06 -1.53
C VAL A 487 -26.12 19.19 -1.16
N ARG A 488 -26.02 19.75 0.06
CA ARG A 488 -26.84 20.90 0.48
C ARG A 488 -26.60 22.10 -0.41
N GLY A 489 -25.34 22.44 -0.70
CA GLY A 489 -25.01 23.50 -1.64
C GLY A 489 -25.56 23.28 -3.05
N LEU A 490 -25.50 22.06 -3.57
CA LEU A 490 -26.06 21.70 -4.87
C LEU A 490 -27.60 21.86 -4.90
N ILE A 491 -28.27 21.49 -3.80
CA ILE A 491 -29.73 21.69 -3.67
C ILE A 491 -30.09 23.18 -3.69
N GLU A 492 -29.31 24.00 -2.98
CA GLU A 492 -29.52 25.45 -2.89
C GLU A 492 -29.41 26.12 -4.27
N VAL A 493 -28.39 25.73 -5.06
CA VAL A 493 -28.20 26.27 -6.41
C VAL A 493 -29.15 25.66 -7.48
N GLY A 494 -30.07 24.79 -7.07
CA GLY A 494 -31.13 24.30 -7.97
C GLY A 494 -30.86 22.93 -8.60
N VAL A 495 -29.77 22.24 -8.33
CA VAL A 495 -29.49 20.89 -8.85
C VAL A 495 -30.48 19.87 -8.28
N ARG A 496 -30.97 18.98 -9.11
CA ARG A 496 -31.99 17.96 -8.79
C ARG A 496 -31.51 16.56 -9.24
N GLN A 497 -32.26 15.54 -8.82
CA GLN A 497 -32.08 14.19 -9.34
C GLN A 497 -32.21 14.20 -10.87
N GLY A 498 -31.28 13.54 -11.56
CA GLY A 498 -31.22 13.43 -13.01
C GLY A 498 -30.63 14.65 -13.73
N THR A 499 -30.34 15.77 -13.03
CA THR A 499 -29.61 16.90 -13.60
C THR A 499 -28.25 16.45 -14.08
N ARG A 500 -27.80 16.92 -15.24
CA ARG A 500 -26.46 16.62 -15.80
C ARG A 500 -25.50 17.77 -15.49
N VAL A 501 -24.60 17.52 -14.57
CA VAL A 501 -23.64 18.52 -14.08
C VAL A 501 -22.24 18.17 -14.55
N GLY A 502 -21.60 19.11 -15.26
CA GLY A 502 -20.21 19.00 -15.68
C GLY A 502 -19.29 19.05 -14.46
N VAL A 503 -18.28 18.21 -14.42
CA VAL A 503 -17.19 18.26 -13.44
C VAL A 503 -15.90 18.51 -14.19
N LEU A 504 -15.41 19.74 -14.14
CA LEU A 504 -14.17 20.21 -14.77
C LEU A 504 -13.16 20.54 -13.69
N MET A 505 -12.51 19.51 -13.17
CA MET A 505 -11.61 19.63 -12.03
C MET A 505 -10.39 18.74 -12.19
N GLU A 506 -9.27 19.17 -11.62
CA GLU A 506 -8.10 18.30 -11.43
C GLU A 506 -8.44 17.13 -10.50
N THR A 507 -7.64 16.05 -10.57
CA THR A 507 -7.75 14.93 -9.63
C THR A 507 -7.29 15.37 -8.25
N ARG A 508 -8.25 15.65 -7.37
CA ARG A 508 -8.06 16.19 -6.03
C ARG A 508 -9.25 15.85 -5.11
N PRO A 509 -9.13 16.02 -3.79
CA PRO A 509 -10.22 15.71 -2.84
C PRO A 509 -11.57 16.33 -3.19
N SER A 510 -11.59 17.60 -3.59
CA SER A 510 -12.85 18.29 -3.96
C SER A 510 -13.51 17.71 -5.21
N ALA A 511 -12.74 17.18 -6.17
CA ALA A 511 -13.29 16.49 -7.34
C ALA A 511 -13.99 15.18 -6.94
N LEU A 512 -13.35 14.38 -6.08
CA LEU A 512 -13.96 13.16 -5.53
C LEU A 512 -15.26 13.50 -4.79
N VAL A 513 -15.24 14.52 -3.94
CA VAL A 513 -16.41 14.97 -3.18
C VAL A 513 -17.53 15.45 -4.12
N ALA A 514 -17.22 16.23 -5.17
CA ALA A 514 -18.21 16.68 -6.16
C ALA A 514 -18.87 15.50 -6.86
N ILE A 515 -18.08 14.54 -7.35
CA ILE A 515 -18.56 13.33 -8.03
C ILE A 515 -19.46 12.50 -7.08
N ALA A 516 -19.03 12.33 -5.84
CA ALA A 516 -19.78 11.57 -4.85
C ALA A 516 -21.06 12.29 -4.40
N ALA A 517 -21.03 13.63 -4.30
CA ALA A 517 -22.21 14.44 -3.95
C ALA A 517 -23.28 14.38 -5.04
N LEU A 518 -22.89 14.50 -6.31
CA LEU A 518 -23.80 14.31 -7.46
C LEU A 518 -24.38 12.90 -7.44
N SER A 519 -23.57 11.88 -7.20
CA SER A 519 -24.02 10.50 -7.07
C SER A 519 -25.02 10.33 -5.91
N ARG A 520 -24.77 10.98 -4.75
CA ARG A 520 -25.66 10.95 -3.56
C ARG A 520 -26.99 11.64 -3.82
N LEU A 521 -26.97 12.73 -4.57
CA LEU A 521 -28.18 13.44 -4.99
C LEU A 521 -28.96 12.67 -6.07
N GLY A 522 -28.33 11.73 -6.77
CA GLY A 522 -28.88 11.04 -7.93
C GLY A 522 -28.83 11.89 -9.22
N ALA A 523 -27.97 12.90 -9.25
CA ALA A 523 -27.61 13.65 -10.45
C ALA A 523 -26.54 12.89 -11.26
N VAL A 524 -26.37 13.26 -12.53
CA VAL A 524 -25.40 12.65 -13.43
C VAL A 524 -24.14 13.51 -13.48
N ALA A 525 -23.00 12.96 -13.05
CA ALA A 525 -21.73 13.67 -13.18
C ALA A 525 -21.14 13.47 -14.58
N VAL A 526 -21.03 14.58 -15.34
CA VAL A 526 -20.40 14.60 -16.65
C VAL A 526 -18.93 14.99 -16.46
N LEU A 527 -18.04 14.00 -16.54
CA LEU A 527 -16.64 14.18 -16.22
C LEU A 527 -15.88 14.72 -17.44
N MET A 528 -15.59 16.01 -17.42
CA MET A 528 -15.03 16.75 -18.55
C MET A 528 -13.48 16.75 -18.45
N PRO A 529 -12.76 16.17 -19.45
CA PRO A 529 -11.31 16.27 -19.47
C PRO A 529 -10.85 17.73 -19.69
N PRO A 530 -9.94 18.28 -18.87
CA PRO A 530 -9.53 19.68 -19.00
C PRO A 530 -8.84 20.04 -20.33
N ASP A 531 -8.27 19.05 -21.00
CA ASP A 531 -7.54 19.17 -22.28
C ASP A 531 -8.43 18.94 -23.53
N ALA A 532 -9.72 18.65 -23.33
CA ALA A 532 -10.68 18.41 -24.42
C ALA A 532 -11.32 19.72 -24.93
N ASP A 533 -12.04 19.61 -26.06
CA ASP A 533 -12.98 20.65 -26.47
C ASP A 533 -14.17 20.69 -25.48
N LEU A 534 -14.10 21.65 -24.56
CA LEU A 534 -15.07 21.76 -23.45
C LEU A 534 -16.47 22.13 -23.90
N GLU A 535 -16.61 22.92 -24.99
CA GLU A 535 -17.93 23.26 -25.57
C GLU A 535 -18.56 22.01 -26.19
N GLN A 536 -17.77 21.23 -26.92
CA GLN A 536 -18.23 19.96 -27.46
C GLN A 536 -18.57 18.96 -26.34
N ALA A 537 -17.73 18.84 -25.31
CA ALA A 537 -17.97 17.96 -24.17
C ALA A 537 -19.25 18.34 -23.42
N ALA A 538 -19.47 19.62 -23.14
CA ALA A 538 -20.68 20.13 -22.49
C ALA A 538 -21.94 19.82 -23.31
N ARG A 539 -21.91 20.07 -24.61
CA ARG A 539 -23.04 19.79 -25.51
C ARG A 539 -23.34 18.30 -25.60
N LEU A 540 -22.32 17.45 -25.81
CA LEU A 540 -22.48 15.99 -25.92
C LEU A 540 -22.92 15.37 -24.58
N GLY A 541 -22.45 15.92 -23.47
CA GLY A 541 -22.83 15.50 -22.12
C GLY A 541 -24.22 15.97 -21.72
N GLY A 542 -24.81 16.98 -22.41
CA GLY A 542 -26.05 17.61 -22.02
C GLY A 542 -25.92 18.39 -20.70
N VAL A 543 -24.83 19.07 -20.51
CA VAL A 543 -24.48 19.78 -19.26
C VAL A 543 -25.32 21.04 -19.10
N THR A 544 -25.94 21.22 -17.94
CA THR A 544 -26.71 22.43 -17.58
C THR A 544 -25.93 23.35 -16.63
N ASP A 545 -25.09 22.76 -15.77
CA ASP A 545 -24.27 23.41 -14.77
C ASP A 545 -22.88 22.79 -14.78
N VAL A 546 -21.83 23.56 -14.46
CA VAL A 546 -20.48 23.02 -14.36
C VAL A 546 -19.86 23.33 -13.00
N ILE A 547 -19.33 22.31 -12.33
CA ILE A 547 -18.50 22.45 -11.13
C ILE A 547 -17.05 22.51 -11.59
N ALA A 548 -16.34 23.57 -11.23
CA ALA A 548 -14.94 23.77 -11.55
C ALA A 548 -14.12 24.03 -10.29
N ASP A 549 -12.87 23.61 -10.27
CA ASP A 549 -11.92 24.10 -9.28
C ASP A 549 -11.33 25.46 -9.71
N PRO A 550 -10.68 26.21 -8.81
CA PRO A 550 -10.09 27.51 -9.14
C PRO A 550 -9.11 27.51 -10.34
N ALA A 551 -8.40 26.40 -10.55
CA ALA A 551 -7.44 26.26 -11.66
C ALA A 551 -8.15 26.18 -13.02
N ASN A 552 -9.30 25.54 -13.09
CA ASN A 552 -10.10 25.37 -14.30
C ASN A 552 -11.19 26.45 -14.49
N LEU A 553 -11.35 27.35 -13.53
CA LEU A 553 -12.37 28.39 -13.58
C LEU A 553 -12.29 29.27 -14.85
N PRO A 554 -11.09 29.70 -15.32
CA PRO A 554 -10.99 30.51 -16.56
C PRO A 554 -11.49 29.77 -17.81
N ALA A 555 -11.40 28.44 -17.82
CA ALA A 555 -11.91 27.61 -18.91
C ALA A 555 -13.42 27.38 -18.77
N ALA A 556 -13.90 27.10 -17.55
CA ALA A 556 -15.31 26.90 -17.24
C ALA A 556 -16.15 28.14 -17.54
N SER A 557 -15.64 29.34 -17.24
CA SER A 557 -16.35 30.62 -17.46
C SER A 557 -16.58 30.98 -18.93
N LYS A 558 -15.96 30.26 -19.87
CA LYS A 558 -16.23 30.40 -21.30
C LYS A 558 -17.47 29.59 -21.76
N LEU A 559 -17.89 28.65 -20.94
CA LEU A 559 -19.08 27.85 -21.26
C LEU A 559 -20.36 28.63 -21.00
N SER A 560 -21.37 28.44 -21.87
CA SER A 560 -22.69 29.08 -21.74
C SER A 560 -23.61 28.35 -20.77
N VAL A 561 -23.08 28.00 -19.57
CA VAL A 561 -23.81 27.30 -18.50
C VAL A 561 -23.48 27.94 -17.14
N GLN A 562 -24.28 27.68 -16.12
CA GLN A 562 -23.99 28.13 -14.76
C GLN A 562 -22.66 27.52 -14.24
N VAL A 563 -21.81 28.35 -13.67
CA VAL A 563 -20.51 27.93 -13.14
C VAL A 563 -20.53 27.91 -11.63
N LEU A 564 -20.22 26.76 -11.04
CA LEU A 564 -20.11 26.51 -9.62
C LEU A 564 -18.64 26.28 -9.27
N VAL A 565 -18.07 27.04 -8.33
CA VAL A 565 -16.66 26.87 -7.93
C VAL A 565 -16.57 26.11 -6.64
N LEU A 566 -15.82 25.00 -6.64
CA LEU A 566 -15.63 24.14 -5.47
C LEU A 566 -14.14 23.83 -5.24
N GLY A 567 -13.69 23.90 -3.98
CA GLY A 567 -12.33 23.54 -3.59
C GLY A 567 -11.37 24.73 -3.57
N GLY A 568 -10.10 24.47 -3.23
CA GLY A 568 -9.06 25.49 -3.03
C GLY A 568 -9.17 26.20 -1.68
N GLY A 569 -9.83 25.60 -0.68
CA GLY A 569 -9.91 26.13 0.68
C GLY A 569 -9.15 25.25 1.67
N GLY A 570 -8.39 25.88 2.53
CA GLY A 570 -7.62 25.26 3.63
C GLY A 570 -6.60 26.26 4.14
N GLY A 571 -7.05 27.36 4.78
CA GLY A 571 -6.19 28.34 5.46
C GLY A 571 -5.42 29.29 4.57
N GLU A 572 -5.38 29.12 3.26
CA GLU A 572 -4.84 30.09 2.31
C GLU A 572 -5.97 30.98 1.78
N ASN A 573 -5.69 32.28 1.62
CA ASN A 573 -6.63 33.21 1.00
C ASN A 573 -6.98 32.71 -0.41
N ARG A 574 -8.16 32.14 -0.58
CA ARG A 574 -8.70 31.71 -1.86
C ARG A 574 -9.06 32.95 -2.68
N ILE A 575 -8.16 33.39 -3.50
CA ILE A 575 -8.40 34.49 -4.45
C ILE A 575 -9.02 33.86 -5.70
N LEU A 576 -10.29 34.17 -5.96
CA LEU A 576 -10.93 33.83 -7.22
C LEU A 576 -10.81 35.04 -8.13
N ASP A 577 -10.12 34.88 -9.25
CA ASP A 577 -10.12 35.86 -10.33
C ASP A 577 -11.42 35.64 -11.12
N LEU A 578 -12.46 36.34 -10.74
CA LEU A 578 -13.79 36.18 -11.33
C LEU A 578 -13.92 37.14 -12.53
N PRO A 579 -14.22 36.62 -13.73
CA PRO A 579 -14.49 37.46 -14.91
C PRO A 579 -15.70 38.36 -14.66
N GLU A 580 -15.59 39.65 -15.06
CA GLU A 580 -16.71 40.58 -14.93
C GLU A 580 -17.90 40.15 -15.77
N GLY A 581 -19.09 40.09 -15.14
CA GLY A 581 -20.37 39.81 -15.84
C GLY A 581 -20.76 38.33 -15.93
N THR A 582 -20.05 37.40 -15.30
CA THR A 582 -20.46 36.00 -15.22
C THR A 582 -21.15 35.71 -13.89
N GLU A 583 -22.26 34.98 -13.93
CA GLU A 583 -22.95 34.46 -12.72
C GLU A 583 -22.19 33.21 -12.22
N ILE A 584 -21.11 33.45 -11.44
CA ILE A 584 -20.29 32.38 -10.83
C ILE A 584 -20.66 32.27 -9.38
N ILE A 585 -21.07 31.07 -8.97
CA ILE A 585 -21.42 30.77 -7.58
C ILE A 585 -20.25 30.09 -6.88
N ASP A 586 -19.76 30.70 -5.82
CA ASP A 586 -18.78 30.08 -4.94
C ASP A 586 -19.45 29.16 -3.92
N MET A 587 -19.36 27.85 -4.16
CA MET A 587 -19.94 26.81 -3.31
C MET A 587 -19.38 26.79 -1.87
N GLU A 588 -18.17 27.30 -1.66
CA GLU A 588 -17.57 27.38 -0.33
C GLU A 588 -18.16 28.51 0.53
N LYS A 589 -18.92 29.42 -0.06
CA LYS A 589 -19.63 30.51 0.66
C LYS A 589 -21.06 30.13 1.07
N ILE A 590 -21.55 28.99 0.60
CA ILE A 590 -22.88 28.50 1.00
C ILE A 590 -22.73 27.85 2.37
N ASP A 591 -23.45 28.37 3.37
CA ASP A 591 -23.51 27.76 4.69
C ASP A 591 -24.41 26.50 4.62
N PRO A 592 -23.84 25.30 4.75
CA PRO A 592 -24.63 24.08 4.63
C PRO A 592 -25.66 23.93 5.77
N ASP A 593 -25.42 24.54 6.93
CA ASP A 593 -26.33 24.45 8.08
C ASP A 593 -27.54 25.36 7.92
N ALA A 594 -27.45 26.39 7.08
CA ALA A 594 -28.56 27.27 6.73
C ALA A 594 -29.49 26.68 5.65
N VAL A 595 -29.03 25.61 4.94
CA VAL A 595 -29.84 24.99 3.87
C VAL A 595 -30.80 23.94 4.43
N GLU A 596 -32.08 24.20 4.41
CA GLU A 596 -33.11 23.22 4.75
C GLU A 596 -33.26 22.19 3.63
N LEU A 597 -33.18 20.90 4.00
CA LEU A 597 -33.38 19.81 3.03
C LEU A 597 -34.86 19.73 2.62
N PRO A 598 -35.17 19.90 1.35
CA PRO A 598 -36.57 19.91 0.89
C PRO A 598 -37.21 18.51 0.99
N GLY A 599 -38.51 18.48 1.15
CA GLY A 599 -39.28 17.23 1.33
C GLY A 599 -39.20 16.22 0.17
N TRP A 600 -38.76 16.65 -1.01
CA TRP A 600 -38.49 15.74 -2.15
C TRP A 600 -37.12 15.06 -2.05
N TYR A 601 -36.14 15.60 -1.30
CA TYR A 601 -34.80 15.03 -1.22
C TYR A 601 -34.81 13.66 -0.53
N ARG A 602 -34.12 12.73 -1.13
CA ARG A 602 -33.77 11.42 -0.56
C ARG A 602 -32.31 11.16 -0.81
N SER A 603 -31.54 10.80 0.21
CA SER A 603 -30.15 10.42 0.06
C SER A 603 -30.04 9.12 -0.74
N ASN A 604 -29.13 9.09 -1.70
CA ASN A 604 -28.84 7.90 -2.52
C ASN A 604 -30.08 7.30 -3.21
N PRO A 605 -30.88 8.07 -3.96
CA PRO A 605 -32.15 7.59 -4.53
C PRO A 605 -31.95 6.67 -5.72
N ALA A 606 -30.78 6.71 -6.36
CA ALA A 606 -30.52 6.08 -7.65
C ALA A 606 -30.52 4.54 -7.60
N TYR A 607 -31.05 3.94 -8.65
CA TYR A 607 -31.04 2.51 -8.88
C TYR A 607 -29.85 2.09 -9.76
N ALA A 608 -29.58 0.80 -9.80
CA ALA A 608 -28.49 0.22 -10.62
C ALA A 608 -28.59 0.60 -12.10
N ARG A 609 -29.81 0.61 -12.66
CA ARG A 609 -30.08 0.97 -14.07
C ARG A 609 -29.86 2.46 -14.39
N ASP A 610 -29.83 3.35 -13.39
CA ASP A 610 -29.75 4.78 -13.62
C ASP A 610 -28.34 5.19 -14.05
N VAL A 611 -28.22 6.12 -15.00
CA VAL A 611 -26.95 6.69 -15.42
C VAL A 611 -26.39 7.53 -14.29
N ALA A 612 -25.16 7.22 -13.87
CA ALA A 612 -24.45 7.93 -12.81
C ALA A 612 -23.41 8.89 -13.37
N PHE A 613 -22.70 8.46 -14.43
CA PHE A 613 -21.57 9.20 -14.98
C PHE A 613 -21.62 9.25 -16.51
N VAL A 614 -21.06 10.32 -17.06
CA VAL A 614 -20.70 10.40 -18.47
C VAL A 614 -19.21 10.69 -18.54
N VAL A 615 -18.48 9.84 -19.25
CA VAL A 615 -17.04 10.02 -19.52
C VAL A 615 -16.80 10.14 -21.02
N PHE A 616 -15.68 10.68 -21.41
CA PHE A 616 -15.37 10.88 -22.82
C PHE A 616 -14.19 10.00 -23.23
N SER A 617 -14.24 9.51 -24.46
CA SER A 617 -13.11 8.85 -25.12
C SER A 617 -12.83 9.54 -26.46
N ALA A 618 -11.57 9.72 -26.81
CA ALA A 618 -11.19 10.19 -28.13
C ALA A 618 -11.09 9.01 -29.10
N VAL A 619 -11.76 9.10 -30.23
CA VAL A 619 -11.66 8.15 -31.34
C VAL A 619 -10.79 8.77 -32.43
N GLY A 620 -10.24 7.98 -33.33
CA GLY A 620 -9.26 8.38 -34.35
C GLY A 620 -9.61 9.73 -35.01
N GLY A 621 -8.74 10.72 -34.85
CA GLY A 621 -8.94 12.10 -35.31
C GLY A 621 -9.29 13.13 -34.23
N GLY A 622 -9.42 12.73 -32.96
CA GLY A 622 -9.70 13.62 -31.83
C GLY A 622 -11.18 13.89 -31.56
N GLU A 623 -12.08 13.16 -32.25
CA GLU A 623 -13.53 13.28 -32.02
C GLU A 623 -13.89 12.69 -30.62
N LEU A 624 -14.60 13.49 -29.81
CA LEU A 624 -15.06 13.08 -28.49
C LEU A 624 -16.34 12.23 -28.60
N VAL A 625 -16.29 11.06 -28.00
CA VAL A 625 -17.45 10.16 -27.88
C VAL A 625 -17.85 10.04 -26.43
N PRO A 626 -19.09 10.48 -26.04
CA PRO A 626 -19.61 10.34 -24.70
C PRO A 626 -19.97 8.88 -24.41
N LYS A 627 -19.54 8.36 -23.26
CA LYS A 627 -19.92 7.04 -22.76
C LYS A 627 -20.70 7.18 -21.45
N GLN A 628 -21.91 6.67 -21.43
CA GLN A 628 -22.74 6.64 -20.24
C GLN A 628 -22.38 5.43 -19.37
N ILE A 629 -22.21 5.68 -18.08
CA ILE A 629 -21.92 4.66 -17.08
C ILE A 629 -23.08 4.64 -16.09
N THR A 630 -23.77 3.49 -16.02
CA THR A 630 -24.83 3.27 -15.02
C THR A 630 -24.21 2.93 -13.67
N ASN A 631 -24.98 3.07 -12.59
CA ASN A 631 -24.57 2.60 -11.28
C ASN A 631 -24.27 1.09 -11.28
N TYR A 632 -24.98 0.32 -12.11
CA TYR A 632 -24.69 -1.10 -12.31
C TYR A 632 -23.27 -1.32 -12.87
N ARG A 633 -22.94 -0.64 -13.98
CA ARG A 633 -21.63 -0.73 -14.62
C ARG A 633 -20.51 -0.30 -13.67
N TRP A 634 -20.75 0.78 -12.91
CA TRP A 634 -19.81 1.22 -11.88
C TRP A 634 -19.62 0.15 -10.80
N SER A 635 -20.72 -0.39 -10.26
CA SER A 635 -20.66 -1.40 -9.20
C SER A 635 -19.97 -2.69 -9.67
N LEU A 636 -20.26 -3.15 -10.88
CA LEU A 636 -19.59 -4.30 -11.49
C LEU A 636 -18.06 -4.13 -11.48
N SER A 637 -17.57 -2.99 -11.98
CA SER A 637 -16.13 -2.70 -11.99
C SER A 637 -15.56 -2.57 -10.59
N ALA A 638 -16.24 -1.87 -9.68
CA ALA A 638 -15.79 -1.64 -8.33
C ALA A 638 -15.66 -2.94 -7.51
N PHE A 639 -16.72 -3.77 -7.52
CA PHE A 639 -16.71 -5.07 -6.83
C PHE A 639 -15.76 -6.08 -7.50
N GLY A 640 -15.73 -6.09 -8.84
CA GLY A 640 -14.81 -6.92 -9.61
C GLY A 640 -13.35 -6.61 -9.30
N THR A 641 -12.97 -5.33 -9.31
CA THR A 641 -11.62 -4.87 -8.96
C THR A 641 -11.27 -5.20 -7.53
N ALA A 642 -12.14 -4.87 -6.56
CA ALA A 642 -11.91 -5.16 -5.15
C ALA A 642 -11.71 -6.66 -4.89
N SER A 643 -12.40 -7.51 -5.65
CA SER A 643 -12.28 -8.98 -5.54
C SER A 643 -11.02 -9.51 -6.24
N ALA A 644 -10.77 -9.13 -7.49
CA ALA A 644 -9.63 -9.61 -8.26
C ALA A 644 -8.29 -9.18 -7.66
N ALA A 645 -8.19 -7.96 -7.15
CA ALA A 645 -7.01 -7.44 -6.47
C ALA A 645 -6.94 -7.81 -4.97
N ALA A 646 -7.92 -8.58 -4.46
CA ALA A 646 -8.07 -8.94 -3.05
C ALA A 646 -7.86 -7.73 -2.12
N LEU A 647 -8.46 -6.58 -2.46
CA LEU A 647 -8.30 -5.35 -1.71
C LEU A 647 -8.89 -5.47 -0.31
N THR A 648 -8.19 -4.91 0.66
CA THR A 648 -8.58 -4.88 2.08
C THR A 648 -8.52 -3.46 2.64
N ARG A 649 -9.01 -3.25 3.85
CA ARG A 649 -8.85 -1.98 4.59
C ARG A 649 -7.39 -1.61 4.86
N SER A 650 -6.48 -2.60 4.84
CA SER A 650 -5.05 -2.38 5.02
C SER A 650 -4.37 -1.79 3.79
N ASP A 651 -5.00 -1.89 2.62
CA ASP A 651 -4.42 -1.42 1.38
C ASP A 651 -4.53 0.09 1.21
N THR A 652 -3.54 0.64 0.53
CA THR A 652 -3.56 1.99 -0.02
C THR A 652 -3.44 1.89 -1.53
N VAL A 653 -4.49 2.28 -2.23
CA VAL A 653 -4.53 2.30 -3.70
C VAL A 653 -4.03 3.65 -4.21
N TYR A 654 -2.98 3.65 -5.02
CA TYR A 654 -2.47 4.84 -5.67
C TYR A 654 -3.19 5.08 -6.98
N CYS A 655 -4.01 6.14 -7.02
CA CYS A 655 -4.78 6.56 -8.17
C CYS A 655 -3.97 7.52 -9.04
N LEU A 656 -3.20 6.96 -9.98
CA LEU A 656 -2.38 7.72 -10.93
C LEU A 656 -3.18 8.22 -12.14
N THR A 657 -4.27 7.53 -12.47
CA THR A 657 -5.16 7.94 -13.57
C THR A 657 -6.17 8.96 -13.09
N PRO A 658 -6.45 10.01 -13.89
CA PRO A 658 -7.42 11.03 -13.50
C PRO A 658 -8.82 10.47 -13.22
N LEU A 659 -9.57 11.11 -12.31
CA LEU A 659 -10.94 10.71 -11.96
C LEU A 659 -11.94 10.89 -13.12
N HIS A 660 -11.64 11.73 -14.11
CA HIS A 660 -12.44 11.84 -15.32
C HIS A 660 -12.19 10.70 -16.34
N HIS A 661 -11.19 9.84 -16.07
CA HIS A 661 -10.92 8.64 -16.85
C HIS A 661 -11.55 7.40 -16.19
N GLN A 662 -12.03 6.43 -17.00
CA GLN A 662 -12.68 5.22 -16.49
C GLN A 662 -11.81 4.45 -15.48
N ALA A 663 -10.51 4.32 -15.72
CA ALA A 663 -9.62 3.61 -14.81
C ALA A 663 -9.55 4.28 -13.42
N GLY A 664 -9.47 5.61 -13.35
CA GLY A 664 -9.50 6.35 -12.08
C GLY A 664 -10.82 6.21 -11.35
N LEU A 665 -11.93 6.36 -12.07
CA LEU A 665 -13.28 6.33 -11.51
C LEU A 665 -13.75 4.92 -11.11
N LEU A 666 -13.58 3.95 -12.01
CA LEU A 666 -14.17 2.60 -11.85
C LEU A 666 -13.23 1.66 -11.10
N VAL A 667 -11.94 1.68 -11.45
CA VAL A 667 -10.95 0.75 -10.91
C VAL A 667 -10.37 1.31 -9.60
N SER A 668 -9.71 2.47 -9.65
CA SER A 668 -9.04 3.02 -8.47
C SER A 668 -10.04 3.44 -7.38
N LEU A 669 -10.93 4.37 -7.68
CA LEU A 669 -11.90 4.88 -6.70
C LEU A 669 -12.95 3.82 -6.35
N GLY A 670 -13.55 3.17 -7.36
CA GLY A 670 -14.57 2.15 -7.13
C GLY A 670 -14.05 0.99 -6.29
N GLY A 671 -12.90 0.42 -6.66
CA GLY A 671 -12.27 -0.68 -5.93
C GLY A 671 -11.94 -0.31 -4.48
N SER A 672 -11.38 0.88 -4.26
CA SER A 672 -11.05 1.37 -2.92
C SER A 672 -12.29 1.53 -2.03
N VAL A 673 -13.34 2.15 -2.55
CA VAL A 673 -14.58 2.37 -1.78
C VAL A 673 -15.26 1.06 -1.42
N VAL A 674 -15.34 0.10 -2.35
CA VAL A 674 -15.95 -1.21 -2.07
C VAL A 674 -15.12 -2.00 -1.06
N ALA A 675 -13.79 -1.91 -1.12
CA ALA A 675 -12.89 -2.60 -0.20
C ALA A 675 -12.82 -1.94 1.18
N GLY A 676 -13.20 -0.66 1.30
CA GLY A 676 -12.94 0.15 2.48
C GLY A 676 -11.46 0.51 2.63
N SER A 677 -10.67 0.42 1.55
CA SER A 677 -9.25 0.75 1.55
C SER A 677 -9.01 2.25 1.41
N ARG A 678 -7.78 2.68 1.71
CA ARG A 678 -7.35 4.05 1.47
C ARG A 678 -7.14 4.27 -0.04
N ILE A 679 -7.36 5.50 -0.48
CA ILE A 679 -7.01 5.95 -1.82
C ILE A 679 -6.09 7.17 -1.73
N ALA A 680 -4.92 7.08 -2.33
CA ALA A 680 -4.01 8.19 -2.52
C ALA A 680 -4.27 8.79 -3.91
N LEU A 681 -4.70 10.04 -3.95
CA LEU A 681 -4.92 10.75 -5.21
C LEU A 681 -3.62 11.42 -5.69
N SER A 682 -3.39 11.41 -6.99
CA SER A 682 -2.34 12.16 -7.65
C SER A 682 -2.91 13.08 -8.71
N ARG A 683 -2.30 14.27 -8.90
CA ARG A 683 -2.61 15.16 -10.03
C ARG A 683 -2.14 14.60 -11.36
N GLY A 684 -1.32 13.57 -11.33
CA GLY A 684 -0.73 12.88 -12.47
C GLY A 684 0.55 12.15 -12.06
N LEU A 685 1.05 11.29 -12.94
CA LEU A 685 2.31 10.58 -12.70
C LEU A 685 3.48 11.57 -12.70
N ASN A 686 4.24 11.61 -11.61
CA ASN A 686 5.53 12.29 -11.52
C ASN A 686 6.60 11.21 -11.25
N PRO A 687 7.41 10.82 -12.25
CA PRO A 687 8.40 9.75 -12.10
C PRO A 687 9.41 10.01 -10.99
N GLU A 688 9.91 11.26 -10.88
CA GLU A 688 10.94 11.64 -9.89
C GLU A 688 10.42 11.51 -8.43
N ARG A 689 9.13 11.70 -8.21
CA ARG A 689 8.50 11.66 -6.88
C ARG A 689 7.79 10.34 -6.58
N PHE A 690 7.70 9.44 -7.54
CA PHE A 690 6.88 8.25 -7.44
C PHE A 690 7.19 7.41 -6.19
N LEU A 691 8.46 7.07 -5.95
CA LEU A 691 8.86 6.25 -4.79
C LEU A 691 8.69 6.98 -3.46
N ASP A 692 8.94 8.30 -3.45
CA ASP A 692 8.74 9.11 -2.25
C ASP A 692 7.26 9.16 -1.86
N GLU A 693 6.38 9.36 -2.84
CA GLU A 693 4.93 9.34 -2.64
C GLU A 693 4.42 7.94 -2.26
N VAL A 694 4.97 6.89 -2.88
CA VAL A 694 4.67 5.49 -2.51
C VAL A 694 4.97 5.24 -1.02
N ARG A 695 6.10 5.70 -0.53
CA ARG A 695 6.51 5.56 0.88
C ARG A 695 5.71 6.50 1.79
N GLN A 696 5.51 7.75 1.38
CA GLN A 696 4.76 8.74 2.15
C GLN A 696 3.32 8.30 2.40
N TYR A 697 2.65 7.77 1.38
CA TYR A 697 1.27 7.30 1.48
C TYR A 697 1.14 5.86 1.96
N GLY A 698 2.24 5.10 2.00
CA GLY A 698 2.23 3.67 2.29
C GLY A 698 1.44 2.90 1.25
N VAL A 699 1.72 3.17 -0.02
CA VAL A 699 1.03 2.57 -1.17
C VAL A 699 1.34 1.09 -1.26
N THR A 700 0.31 0.27 -1.25
CA THR A 700 0.42 -1.19 -1.43
C THR A 700 -0.07 -1.66 -2.80
N VAL A 701 -0.90 -0.86 -3.46
CA VAL A 701 -1.47 -1.17 -4.76
C VAL A 701 -1.36 0.04 -5.68
N VAL A 702 -0.76 -0.14 -6.85
CA VAL A 702 -0.60 0.91 -7.87
C VAL A 702 -1.52 0.63 -9.03
N THR A 703 -2.33 1.62 -9.42
CA THR A 703 -3.14 1.51 -10.64
C THR A 703 -2.41 2.10 -11.84
N TYR A 704 -2.47 1.41 -12.96
CA TYR A 704 -1.78 1.82 -14.18
C TYR A 704 -2.68 1.69 -15.40
N THR A 705 -2.23 2.26 -16.49
CA THR A 705 -2.80 2.07 -17.83
C THR A 705 -1.67 2.02 -18.86
N TRP A 706 -1.69 1.00 -19.71
CA TRP A 706 -0.77 0.79 -20.81
C TRP A 706 0.71 0.95 -20.39
N SER A 707 1.48 1.82 -21.04
CA SER A 707 2.92 2.01 -20.80
C SER A 707 3.24 3.03 -19.69
N MET A 708 2.28 3.47 -18.89
CA MET A 708 2.43 4.53 -17.87
C MET A 708 3.64 4.32 -16.96
N LEU A 709 3.85 3.11 -16.46
CA LEU A 709 4.91 2.80 -15.50
C LEU A 709 6.31 2.79 -16.12
N ARG A 710 6.41 2.84 -17.46
CA ARG A 710 7.68 2.97 -18.16
C ARG A 710 8.44 4.22 -17.72
N ASP A 711 7.75 5.35 -17.64
CA ASP A 711 8.37 6.62 -17.29
C ASP A 711 8.99 6.59 -15.89
N VAL A 712 8.43 5.77 -14.97
CA VAL A 712 8.98 5.57 -13.63
C VAL A 712 10.30 4.81 -13.66
N ILE A 713 10.32 3.63 -14.32
CA ILE A 713 11.50 2.75 -14.30
C ILE A 713 12.61 3.21 -15.22
N ASP A 714 12.33 4.12 -16.16
CA ASP A 714 13.30 4.72 -17.07
C ASP A 714 13.82 6.07 -16.56
N ASP A 715 13.33 6.59 -15.42
CA ASP A 715 13.86 7.79 -14.79
C ASP A 715 15.33 7.55 -14.38
N PRO A 716 16.28 8.39 -14.79
CA PRO A 716 17.70 8.24 -14.43
C PRO A 716 17.97 8.28 -12.92
N ASN A 717 17.07 8.90 -12.15
CA ASN A 717 17.17 9.03 -10.70
C ASN A 717 16.44 7.89 -9.96
N PHE A 718 15.77 7.01 -10.70
CA PHE A 718 15.04 5.90 -10.10
C PHE A 718 15.99 4.94 -9.38
N SER A 719 15.73 4.71 -8.10
CA SER A 719 16.48 3.77 -7.28
C SER A 719 15.56 3.07 -6.28
N MET A 720 15.54 1.75 -6.32
CA MET A 720 14.79 0.91 -5.36
C MET A 720 15.47 0.78 -4.00
N ALA A 721 16.36 1.69 -3.63
CA ALA A 721 16.90 1.72 -2.28
C ALA A 721 15.80 1.86 -1.22
N GLY A 722 15.87 1.06 -0.17
CA GLY A 722 14.90 1.05 0.91
C GLY A 722 13.74 0.08 0.71
N ASN A 723 12.66 0.29 1.48
CA ASN A 723 11.49 -0.60 1.46
C ASN A 723 10.60 -0.35 0.25
N ASN A 724 10.12 -1.46 -0.37
CA ASN A 724 9.07 -1.45 -1.38
C ASN A 724 7.77 -1.97 -0.76
N PRO A 725 6.80 -1.09 -0.43
CA PRO A 725 5.52 -1.52 0.14
C PRO A 725 4.53 -2.04 -0.92
N ILE A 726 4.82 -1.88 -2.21
CA ILE A 726 3.92 -2.27 -3.30
C ILE A 726 3.84 -3.79 -3.36
N ARG A 727 2.64 -4.33 -3.17
CA ARG A 727 2.34 -5.76 -3.34
C ARG A 727 1.73 -6.10 -4.70
N LEU A 728 1.11 -5.09 -5.34
CA LEU A 728 0.30 -5.31 -6.53
C LEU A 728 0.29 -4.08 -7.44
N PHE A 729 0.43 -4.35 -8.73
CA PHE A 729 0.04 -3.44 -9.79
C PHE A 729 -1.26 -3.94 -10.43
N MET A 730 -2.23 -3.06 -10.69
CA MET A 730 -3.47 -3.44 -11.34
C MET A 730 -3.86 -2.43 -12.42
N GLY A 731 -4.23 -2.94 -13.57
CA GLY A 731 -4.55 -2.07 -14.70
C GLY A 731 -4.92 -2.83 -15.97
N SER A 732 -4.65 -2.23 -17.10
CA SER A 732 -5.05 -2.75 -18.41
C SER A 732 -4.06 -2.36 -19.50
N GLY A 733 -3.68 -3.33 -20.31
CA GLY A 733 -2.91 -3.16 -21.55
C GLY A 733 -1.41 -2.99 -21.35
N MET A 734 -0.81 -3.52 -20.30
CA MET A 734 0.64 -3.44 -20.08
C MET A 734 1.39 -4.22 -21.15
N PRO A 735 2.32 -3.58 -21.90
CA PRO A 735 3.17 -4.29 -22.84
C PRO A 735 3.98 -5.40 -22.17
N THR A 736 4.11 -6.57 -22.82
CA THR A 736 4.74 -7.77 -22.24
C THR A 736 6.16 -7.51 -21.73
N GLY A 737 6.99 -6.80 -22.49
CA GLY A 737 8.35 -6.45 -22.07
C GLY A 737 8.40 -5.49 -20.87
N LEU A 738 7.45 -4.58 -20.77
CA LEU A 738 7.31 -3.71 -19.58
C LEU A 738 6.83 -4.51 -18.38
N TRP A 739 5.90 -5.45 -18.56
CA TRP A 739 5.42 -6.33 -17.51
C TRP A 739 6.57 -7.12 -16.86
N GLU A 740 7.43 -7.75 -17.66
CA GLU A 740 8.60 -8.48 -17.16
C GLU A 740 9.51 -7.56 -16.33
N ARG A 741 9.81 -6.35 -16.82
CA ARG A 741 10.65 -5.37 -16.13
C ARG A 741 10.04 -4.90 -14.81
N ILE A 742 8.74 -4.66 -14.76
CA ILE A 742 8.05 -4.26 -13.52
C ILE A 742 8.13 -5.37 -12.48
N LEU A 743 7.91 -6.63 -12.88
CA LEU A 743 8.05 -7.77 -11.97
C LEU A 743 9.49 -7.91 -11.43
N GLU A 744 10.50 -7.68 -12.26
CA GLU A 744 11.90 -7.73 -11.85
C GLU A 744 12.24 -6.61 -10.87
N VAL A 745 11.88 -5.36 -11.20
CA VAL A 745 12.23 -4.17 -10.44
C VAL A 745 11.51 -4.11 -9.10
N PHE A 746 10.21 -4.46 -9.08
CA PHE A 746 9.35 -4.35 -7.90
C PHE A 746 9.10 -5.69 -7.20
N ALA A 747 9.91 -6.71 -7.42
CA ALA A 747 9.75 -7.99 -6.72
C ALA A 747 9.61 -7.77 -5.19
N PRO A 748 8.71 -8.49 -4.49
CA PRO A 748 7.84 -9.59 -4.93
C PRO A 748 6.43 -9.15 -5.39
N ALA A 749 6.25 -7.91 -5.84
CA ALA A 749 4.97 -7.41 -6.33
C ALA A 749 4.42 -8.27 -7.47
N LYS A 750 3.08 -8.35 -7.57
CA LYS A 750 2.37 -9.04 -8.63
C LYS A 750 1.70 -8.04 -9.57
N ILE A 751 1.23 -8.52 -10.72
CA ILE A 751 0.42 -7.74 -11.66
C ILE A 751 -0.90 -8.44 -11.87
N VAL A 752 -2.00 -7.68 -11.78
CA VAL A 752 -3.35 -8.09 -12.18
C VAL A 752 -3.72 -7.28 -13.43
N GLU A 753 -3.93 -7.99 -14.52
CA GLU A 753 -4.34 -7.40 -15.79
C GLU A 753 -5.84 -7.59 -15.99
N PHE A 754 -6.53 -6.55 -16.45
CA PHE A 754 -7.95 -6.58 -16.73
C PHE A 754 -8.21 -6.32 -18.21
N PHE A 755 -9.06 -7.11 -18.80
CA PHE A 755 -9.72 -6.79 -20.05
C PHE A 755 -11.20 -6.53 -19.78
N ALA A 756 -11.73 -5.43 -20.29
CA ALA A 756 -13.16 -5.17 -20.25
C ALA A 756 -13.60 -4.51 -21.55
N THR A 757 -14.73 -4.99 -22.11
CA THR A 757 -15.38 -4.30 -23.21
C THR A 757 -15.89 -2.93 -22.74
N SER A 758 -16.03 -1.99 -23.66
CA SER A 758 -16.42 -0.62 -23.33
C SER A 758 -17.83 -0.54 -22.72
N ASP A 759 -18.71 -1.49 -23.06
CA ASP A 759 -20.05 -1.64 -22.50
C ASP A 759 -20.06 -2.47 -21.20
N GLY A 760 -18.94 -3.13 -20.85
CA GLY A 760 -18.77 -3.93 -19.64
C GLY A 760 -19.48 -5.27 -19.65
N GLN A 761 -19.96 -5.74 -20.79
CA GLN A 761 -20.63 -7.03 -20.89
C GLN A 761 -19.66 -8.21 -20.85
N ALA A 762 -18.40 -8.00 -21.23
CA ALA A 762 -17.34 -8.99 -21.06
C ALA A 762 -16.22 -8.41 -20.19
N VAL A 763 -15.87 -9.15 -19.14
CA VAL A 763 -14.77 -8.80 -18.23
C VAL A 763 -13.92 -10.04 -17.98
N LEU A 764 -12.65 -9.95 -18.35
CA LEU A 764 -11.63 -10.98 -18.11
C LEU A 764 -10.60 -10.42 -17.16
N ALA A 765 -9.93 -11.28 -16.40
CA ALA A 765 -8.83 -10.87 -15.54
C ALA A 765 -7.75 -11.96 -15.45
N ASN A 766 -6.51 -11.57 -15.58
CA ASN A 766 -5.34 -12.37 -15.26
C ASN A 766 -4.97 -12.14 -13.79
N VAL A 767 -5.73 -12.79 -12.91
CA VAL A 767 -5.57 -12.61 -11.45
C VAL A 767 -4.30 -13.30 -10.93
N ALA A 768 -3.91 -14.41 -11.54
CA ALA A 768 -2.71 -15.15 -11.14
C ALA A 768 -1.42 -14.43 -11.54
N GLY A 769 -1.45 -13.59 -12.60
CA GLY A 769 -0.29 -12.88 -13.13
C GLY A 769 0.83 -13.77 -13.67
N VAL A 770 0.55 -15.08 -13.88
CA VAL A 770 1.57 -16.08 -14.26
C VAL A 770 1.83 -16.08 -15.75
N LYS A 771 0.78 -15.87 -16.57
CA LYS A 771 0.89 -15.88 -18.02
C LYS A 771 0.94 -14.45 -18.55
N ILE A 772 2.14 -13.94 -18.75
CA ILE A 772 2.39 -12.59 -19.24
C ILE A 772 1.78 -12.41 -20.64
N GLY A 773 0.98 -11.36 -20.85
CA GLY A 773 0.27 -11.06 -22.10
C GLY A 773 -1.10 -11.74 -22.23
N SER A 774 -1.50 -12.64 -21.32
CA SER A 774 -2.85 -13.20 -21.30
C SER A 774 -3.81 -12.21 -20.64
N GLU A 775 -5.02 -12.09 -21.18
CA GLU A 775 -6.14 -11.36 -20.55
C GLU A 775 -6.80 -12.17 -19.41
N GLY A 776 -6.34 -13.40 -19.18
CA GLY A 776 -6.81 -14.30 -18.14
C GLY A 776 -8.15 -14.96 -18.45
N ARG A 777 -9.03 -15.02 -17.45
CA ARG A 777 -10.31 -15.75 -17.50
C ARG A 777 -11.48 -14.85 -17.10
N PRO A 778 -12.73 -15.25 -17.47
CA PRO A 778 -13.92 -14.55 -16.97
C PRO A 778 -13.92 -14.49 -15.44
N LEU A 779 -14.17 -13.30 -14.90
CA LEU A 779 -14.31 -13.14 -13.45
C LEU A 779 -15.56 -13.87 -12.95
N PRO A 780 -15.49 -14.60 -11.84
CA PRO A 780 -16.68 -15.16 -11.20
C PRO A 780 -17.72 -14.06 -10.91
N GLY A 781 -18.94 -14.23 -11.40
CA GLY A 781 -20.01 -13.22 -11.31
C GLY A 781 -19.94 -12.11 -12.37
N GLY A 782 -18.99 -12.13 -13.29
CA GLY A 782 -18.80 -11.16 -14.36
C GLY A 782 -19.54 -11.41 -15.67
N GLY A 783 -20.57 -12.25 -15.67
CA GLY A 783 -21.30 -12.64 -16.86
C GLY A 783 -20.68 -13.85 -17.59
N GLU A 784 -21.49 -14.54 -18.36
CA GLU A 784 -21.07 -15.67 -19.18
C GLU A 784 -20.49 -15.17 -20.50
N VAL A 785 -19.29 -15.60 -20.86
CA VAL A 785 -18.66 -15.32 -22.14
C VAL A 785 -18.29 -16.62 -22.85
N GLU A 786 -18.34 -16.60 -24.18
CA GLU A 786 -17.93 -17.74 -25.00
C GLU A 786 -17.32 -17.24 -26.31
N LEU A 787 -16.48 -18.06 -26.94
CA LEU A 787 -15.89 -17.78 -28.25
C LEU A 787 -16.74 -18.44 -29.35
N GLY A 788 -17.35 -17.63 -30.20
CA GLY A 788 -17.91 -18.10 -31.47
C GLY A 788 -16.79 -18.31 -32.48
N ALA A 789 -16.64 -19.53 -32.99
CA ALA A 789 -15.60 -19.84 -33.98
C ALA A 789 -15.63 -18.88 -35.16
N TYR A 790 -14.46 -18.41 -35.61
CA TYR A 790 -14.35 -17.30 -36.55
C TYR A 790 -13.37 -17.60 -37.66
N ASP A 791 -13.81 -17.37 -38.89
CA ASP A 791 -12.93 -17.36 -40.06
C ASP A 791 -12.45 -15.93 -40.34
N PRO A 792 -11.17 -15.63 -40.04
CA PRO A 792 -10.65 -14.28 -40.26
C PRO A 792 -10.47 -13.91 -41.74
N HIS A 793 -10.42 -14.88 -42.67
CA HIS A 793 -10.28 -14.62 -44.11
C HIS A 793 -11.58 -14.13 -44.74
N GLU A 794 -12.66 -14.83 -44.44
CA GLU A 794 -14.00 -14.51 -44.93
C GLU A 794 -14.72 -13.48 -44.02
N ASP A 795 -14.15 -13.15 -42.84
CA ASP A 795 -14.77 -12.27 -41.83
C ASP A 795 -16.13 -12.79 -41.35
N LEU A 796 -16.23 -14.10 -41.16
CA LEU A 796 -17.47 -14.77 -40.81
C LEU A 796 -17.35 -15.51 -39.44
N ILE A 797 -18.40 -15.39 -38.64
CA ILE A 797 -18.59 -16.30 -37.52
C ILE A 797 -19.16 -17.60 -38.08
N LEU A 798 -18.52 -18.72 -37.75
CA LEU A 798 -18.85 -20.03 -38.32
C LEU A 798 -20.10 -20.63 -37.63
N GLU A 799 -21.00 -21.19 -38.45
CA GLU A 799 -22.21 -21.86 -37.99
C GLU A 799 -22.10 -23.38 -38.11
N ASP A 800 -22.86 -24.10 -37.28
CA ASP A 800 -23.04 -25.55 -37.39
C ASP A 800 -24.11 -25.86 -38.46
N SER A 801 -24.34 -27.19 -38.71
CA SER A 801 -25.30 -27.65 -39.68
C SER A 801 -26.76 -27.28 -39.35
N ARG A 802 -27.05 -26.77 -38.19
CA ARG A 802 -28.38 -26.30 -37.73
C ARG A 802 -28.54 -24.78 -37.80
N GLY A 803 -27.45 -24.05 -38.18
CA GLY A 803 -27.46 -22.63 -38.30
C GLY A 803 -27.19 -21.91 -36.93
N PHE A 804 -26.63 -22.63 -35.94
CA PHE A 804 -26.15 -22.02 -34.71
C PHE A 804 -24.66 -21.73 -34.80
N VAL A 805 -24.19 -20.71 -34.13
CA VAL A 805 -22.76 -20.40 -34.01
C VAL A 805 -22.05 -21.58 -33.38
N ARG A 806 -21.00 -22.01 -34.01
CA ARG A 806 -20.12 -23.06 -33.49
C ARG A 806 -19.23 -22.46 -32.39
N VAL A 807 -19.18 -23.10 -31.24
CA VAL A 807 -18.24 -22.74 -30.17
C VAL A 807 -16.82 -23.01 -30.66
N ALA A 808 -15.91 -22.06 -30.50
CA ALA A 808 -14.50 -22.27 -30.84
C ALA A 808 -13.86 -23.31 -29.89
N GLY A 809 -13.14 -24.23 -30.51
CA GLY A 809 -12.36 -25.24 -29.80
C GLY A 809 -11.18 -24.66 -29.04
N ARG A 810 -10.39 -25.56 -28.40
CA ARG A 810 -9.11 -25.17 -27.82
C ARG A 810 -8.14 -24.82 -28.94
N ASP A 811 -7.35 -23.78 -28.72
CA ASP A 811 -6.38 -23.26 -29.70
C ASP A 811 -7.03 -22.81 -31.03
N GLU A 812 -8.35 -22.60 -31.05
CA GLU A 812 -9.08 -22.06 -32.18
C GLU A 812 -9.46 -20.58 -31.97
N ILE A 813 -9.46 -19.83 -33.08
CA ILE A 813 -9.78 -18.39 -33.07
C ILE A 813 -11.30 -18.21 -33.02
N GLY A 814 -11.73 -17.30 -32.17
CA GLY A 814 -13.15 -16.98 -32.05
C GLY A 814 -13.41 -15.49 -31.75
N VAL A 815 -14.61 -15.05 -32.08
CA VAL A 815 -15.13 -13.75 -31.62
C VAL A 815 -15.68 -13.91 -30.23
N LEU A 816 -15.30 -13.04 -29.31
CA LEU A 816 -15.80 -13.03 -27.95
C LEU A 816 -17.26 -12.58 -27.93
N LEU A 817 -18.12 -13.46 -27.48
CA LEU A 817 -19.55 -13.22 -27.30
C LEU A 817 -19.85 -13.18 -25.80
N ALA A 818 -20.63 -12.20 -25.36
CA ALA A 818 -21.04 -12.03 -23.96
C ALA A 818 -22.54 -12.26 -23.83
N LYS A 819 -22.95 -13.05 -22.86
CA LYS A 819 -24.36 -13.19 -22.52
C LYS A 819 -24.82 -11.92 -21.81
N PRO A 820 -25.89 -11.26 -22.28
CA PRO A 820 -26.34 -10.03 -21.68
C PRO A 820 -26.64 -10.21 -20.19
N TRP A 821 -26.13 -9.31 -19.37
CA TRP A 821 -26.49 -9.22 -17.98
C TRP A 821 -26.58 -7.75 -17.57
N GLY A 822 -27.60 -7.41 -16.75
CA GLY A 822 -27.88 -6.02 -16.41
C GLY A 822 -28.40 -5.19 -17.58
N PRO A 823 -28.37 -3.86 -17.45
CA PRO A 823 -28.79 -2.95 -18.51
C PRO A 823 -27.89 -3.07 -19.75
N ILE A 824 -28.52 -3.21 -20.91
CA ILE A 824 -27.81 -3.35 -22.19
C ILE A 824 -27.68 -1.97 -22.82
N ASP A 825 -26.49 -1.62 -23.30
CA ASP A 825 -26.28 -0.43 -24.09
C ASP A 825 -27.16 -0.49 -25.37
N PRO A 826 -27.93 0.55 -25.67
CA PRO A 826 -28.78 0.58 -26.89
C PRO A 826 -27.98 0.39 -28.19
N THR A 827 -26.69 0.68 -28.19
CA THR A 827 -25.80 0.52 -29.35
C THR A 827 -25.16 -0.87 -29.45
N ALA A 828 -25.37 -1.74 -28.44
CA ALA A 828 -24.78 -3.08 -28.41
C ALA A 828 -25.27 -3.95 -29.58
N SER A 829 -24.36 -4.72 -30.17
CA SER A 829 -24.65 -5.67 -31.24
C SER A 829 -25.29 -6.95 -30.70
N ILE A 830 -26.63 -6.90 -30.48
CA ILE A 830 -27.39 -8.02 -29.92
C ILE A 830 -27.62 -9.08 -31.01
N LYS A 831 -27.28 -10.33 -30.71
CA LYS A 831 -27.54 -11.52 -31.54
C LYS A 831 -28.51 -12.45 -30.81
N ARG A 832 -29.47 -13.05 -31.53
CA ARG A 832 -30.44 -14.00 -31.00
C ARG A 832 -30.30 -15.35 -31.66
N GLY A 833 -30.51 -16.43 -30.88
CA GLY A 833 -30.37 -17.78 -31.41
C GLY A 833 -28.93 -18.08 -31.80
N VAL A 834 -27.95 -17.73 -30.95
CA VAL A 834 -26.51 -17.83 -31.24
C VAL A 834 -26.04 -19.27 -31.09
N PHE A 835 -26.06 -19.82 -29.88
CA PHE A 835 -25.64 -21.19 -29.60
C PHE A 835 -26.80 -22.15 -29.39
N ALA A 836 -27.99 -21.60 -29.08
CA ALA A 836 -29.21 -22.35 -28.88
C ALA A 836 -30.46 -21.54 -29.26
N ALA A 837 -31.55 -22.23 -29.56
CA ALA A 837 -32.80 -21.54 -29.85
C ALA A 837 -33.28 -20.67 -28.67
N GLY A 838 -33.47 -19.36 -28.94
CA GLY A 838 -33.96 -18.38 -27.97
C GLY A 838 -32.91 -17.76 -27.05
N ASP A 839 -31.63 -18.15 -27.13
CA ASP A 839 -30.58 -17.46 -26.40
C ASP A 839 -30.31 -16.07 -26.98
N VAL A 840 -29.66 -15.23 -26.16
CA VAL A 840 -29.32 -13.86 -26.53
C VAL A 840 -27.87 -13.61 -26.14
N TRP A 841 -27.09 -13.09 -27.09
CA TRP A 841 -25.68 -12.76 -26.91
C TRP A 841 -25.36 -11.39 -27.49
N ILE A 842 -24.30 -10.77 -27.01
CA ILE A 842 -23.74 -9.52 -27.52
C ILE A 842 -22.40 -9.86 -28.18
N SER A 843 -22.23 -9.44 -29.44
CA SER A 843 -20.93 -9.52 -30.10
C SER A 843 -20.04 -8.37 -29.64
N THR A 844 -18.88 -8.70 -29.08
CA THR A 844 -17.94 -7.67 -28.57
C THR A 844 -17.02 -7.13 -29.65
N GLU A 845 -17.04 -7.74 -30.86
CA GLU A 845 -16.13 -7.45 -31.98
C GLU A 845 -14.65 -7.68 -31.68
N TYR A 846 -14.30 -8.25 -30.52
CA TYR A 846 -12.93 -8.65 -30.18
C TYR A 846 -12.68 -10.09 -30.53
N VAL A 847 -11.51 -10.35 -31.13
CA VAL A 847 -11.04 -11.68 -31.56
C VAL A 847 -10.03 -12.21 -30.56
N PHE A 848 -10.28 -13.43 -30.11
CA PHE A 848 -9.44 -14.12 -29.12
C PHE A 848 -9.12 -15.54 -29.59
N TRP A 849 -8.11 -16.13 -28.98
CA TRP A 849 -7.98 -17.56 -28.88
C TRP A 849 -7.91 -17.97 -27.41
N ARG A 850 -8.30 -19.20 -27.12
CA ARG A 850 -8.31 -19.75 -25.75
C ARG A 850 -7.36 -20.93 -25.69
N ASP A 851 -6.33 -20.85 -24.80
CA ASP A 851 -5.34 -21.90 -24.66
C ASP A 851 -5.88 -23.17 -23.97
N SER A 852 -5.02 -24.19 -23.85
CA SER A 852 -5.37 -25.47 -23.23
C SER A 852 -5.77 -25.35 -21.76
N ASP A 853 -5.28 -24.35 -21.06
CA ASP A 853 -5.59 -24.09 -19.66
C ASP A 853 -6.87 -23.26 -19.47
N GLY A 854 -7.39 -22.69 -20.55
CA GLY A 854 -8.62 -21.89 -20.57
C GLY A 854 -8.41 -20.39 -20.45
N ASP A 855 -7.17 -19.90 -20.54
CA ASP A 855 -6.86 -18.48 -20.55
C ASP A 855 -7.08 -17.87 -21.92
N PHE A 856 -7.60 -16.64 -21.94
CA PHE A 856 -7.94 -15.90 -23.15
C PHE A 856 -6.79 -14.99 -23.58
N TRP A 857 -6.49 -15.00 -24.88
CA TRP A 857 -5.43 -14.23 -25.51
C TRP A 857 -6.01 -13.33 -26.59
N LEU A 858 -5.80 -12.03 -26.48
CA LEU A 858 -6.33 -11.06 -27.41
C LEU A 858 -5.56 -11.07 -28.73
N LEU A 859 -6.27 -11.28 -29.84
CA LEU A 859 -5.71 -11.18 -31.18
C LEU A 859 -5.94 -9.80 -31.81
N GLY A 860 -6.97 -9.09 -31.40
CA GLY A 860 -7.30 -7.75 -31.84
C GLY A 860 -8.82 -7.51 -31.92
N ASN A 861 -9.18 -6.33 -32.41
CA ASN A 861 -10.57 -6.05 -32.79
C ASN A 861 -10.78 -6.38 -34.26
N ARG A 862 -11.93 -6.91 -34.67
CA ARG A 862 -12.23 -7.31 -36.06
C ARG A 862 -11.95 -6.20 -37.08
N SER A 863 -12.32 -4.95 -36.75
CA SER A 863 -12.06 -3.78 -37.61
C SER A 863 -10.57 -3.38 -37.66
N GLY A 864 -9.77 -3.82 -36.73
CA GLY A 864 -8.32 -3.56 -36.62
C GLY A 864 -7.46 -4.67 -37.18
N LEU A 865 -8.00 -5.78 -37.62
CA LEU A 865 -7.26 -6.88 -38.26
C LEU A 865 -6.70 -6.39 -39.61
N LEU A 866 -5.45 -6.72 -39.87
CA LEU A 866 -4.78 -6.28 -41.09
C LEU A 866 -4.95 -7.31 -42.20
N ARG A 867 -5.74 -6.99 -43.23
CA ARG A 867 -5.95 -7.83 -44.40
C ARG A 867 -4.87 -7.55 -45.42
N THR A 868 -3.85 -8.37 -45.40
CA THR A 868 -2.68 -8.23 -46.29
C THR A 868 -2.81 -9.18 -47.52
N PRO A 869 -2.04 -8.95 -48.58
CA PRO A 869 -1.99 -9.90 -49.71
C PRO A 869 -1.53 -11.29 -49.34
N ARG A 870 -0.88 -11.47 -48.18
CA ARG A 870 -0.46 -12.78 -47.65
C ARG A 870 -1.54 -13.48 -46.80
N GLY A 871 -2.58 -12.74 -46.43
CA GLY A 871 -3.63 -13.20 -45.55
C GLY A 871 -3.86 -12.25 -44.39
N VAL A 872 -4.56 -12.69 -43.37
CA VAL A 872 -4.91 -11.87 -42.21
C VAL A 872 -3.79 -11.87 -41.17
N VAL A 873 -3.40 -10.68 -40.74
CA VAL A 873 -2.39 -10.42 -39.71
C VAL A 873 -3.07 -9.89 -38.43
N PHE A 874 -2.74 -10.50 -37.32
CA PHE A 874 -3.22 -10.07 -35.98
C PHE A 874 -2.21 -9.16 -35.30
N PRO A 875 -2.54 -7.89 -35.04
CA PRO A 875 -1.57 -6.94 -34.49
C PRO A 875 -1.07 -7.29 -33.09
N SER A 876 -1.95 -7.75 -32.16
CA SER A 876 -1.59 -7.99 -30.76
C SER A 876 -0.52 -9.08 -30.60
N PRO A 877 -0.63 -10.30 -31.17
CA PRO A 877 0.40 -11.31 -31.04
C PRO A 877 1.78 -10.87 -31.55
N ILE A 878 1.82 -10.05 -32.59
CA ILE A 878 3.10 -9.50 -33.10
C ILE A 878 3.69 -8.52 -32.09
N THR A 879 2.86 -7.61 -31.55
CA THR A 879 3.28 -6.63 -30.57
C THR A 879 3.83 -7.30 -29.33
N ASP A 880 3.16 -8.35 -28.85
CA ASP A 880 3.57 -9.13 -27.68
C ASP A 880 4.87 -9.89 -27.95
N ALA A 881 4.97 -10.59 -29.09
CA ALA A 881 6.17 -11.30 -29.48
C ALA A 881 7.40 -10.38 -29.57
N MET A 882 7.24 -9.18 -30.14
CA MET A 882 8.31 -8.18 -30.18
C MET A 882 8.66 -7.64 -28.80
N GLY A 883 7.67 -7.53 -27.89
CA GLY A 883 7.88 -7.09 -26.51
C GLY A 883 8.77 -8.02 -25.68
N HIS A 884 8.81 -9.32 -26.01
CA HIS A 884 9.70 -10.29 -25.36
C HIS A 884 11.17 -10.19 -25.83
N ILE A 885 11.49 -9.43 -26.86
CA ILE A 885 12.88 -9.20 -27.25
C ILE A 885 13.52 -8.26 -26.21
N ALA A 886 14.54 -8.72 -25.49
CA ALA A 886 15.18 -7.98 -24.40
C ALA A 886 15.63 -6.56 -24.76
N ALA A 887 15.93 -6.30 -26.04
CA ALA A 887 16.32 -4.99 -26.54
C ALA A 887 15.13 -4.05 -26.83
N VAL A 888 13.91 -4.60 -26.91
CA VAL A 888 12.69 -3.82 -27.23
C VAL A 888 12.07 -3.26 -25.96
N ASP A 889 11.74 -2.00 -26.01
CA ASP A 889 11.05 -1.29 -24.93
C ASP A 889 9.55 -1.20 -25.22
N LEU A 890 9.19 -0.70 -26.40
CA LEU A 890 7.81 -0.67 -26.88
C LEU A 890 7.73 -1.18 -28.31
N ALA A 891 6.61 -1.81 -28.63
CA ALA A 891 6.27 -2.23 -29.98
C ALA A 891 4.85 -1.81 -30.34
N VAL A 892 4.59 -1.56 -31.62
CA VAL A 892 3.24 -1.37 -32.13
C VAL A 892 3.15 -1.86 -33.57
N THR A 893 2.09 -2.62 -33.89
CA THR A 893 1.82 -3.12 -35.22
C THR A 893 0.65 -2.39 -35.86
N TYR A 894 0.80 -1.93 -37.10
CA TYR A 894 -0.19 -1.15 -37.81
C TYR A 894 -0.18 -1.46 -39.31
N GLY A 895 -1.27 -1.14 -40.01
CA GLY A 895 -1.37 -1.29 -41.44
C GLY A 895 -0.92 -0.04 -42.18
N VAL A 896 -0.25 -0.22 -43.30
CA VAL A 896 0.08 0.80 -44.30
C VAL A 896 -0.56 0.41 -45.61
N ASP A 897 -1.46 1.24 -46.11
CA ASP A 897 -2.13 1.00 -47.39
C ASP A 897 -1.21 1.30 -48.53
N THR A 898 -1.12 0.35 -49.46
CA THR A 898 -0.35 0.45 -50.72
C THR A 898 -1.26 0.07 -51.89
N PRO A 899 -0.89 0.41 -53.16
CA PRO A 899 -1.67 0.00 -54.32
C PRO A 899 -1.94 -1.50 -54.40
N ASP A 900 -1.02 -2.33 -53.86
CA ASP A 900 -1.12 -3.78 -53.89
C ASP A 900 -1.83 -4.37 -52.63
N GLY A 901 -2.44 -3.51 -51.79
CA GLY A 901 -3.09 -3.88 -50.55
C GLY A 901 -2.37 -3.40 -49.30
N THR A 902 -2.98 -3.66 -48.14
CA THR A 902 -2.40 -3.26 -46.85
C THR A 902 -1.17 -4.09 -46.49
N ARG A 903 -0.09 -3.43 -46.03
CA ARG A 903 1.11 -4.08 -45.49
C ARG A 903 1.14 -3.99 -44.00
N ALA A 904 1.47 -5.07 -43.31
CA ALA A 904 1.64 -5.09 -41.87
C ALA A 904 3.03 -4.57 -41.48
N VAL A 905 3.08 -3.47 -40.76
CA VAL A 905 4.33 -2.81 -40.33
C VAL A 905 4.39 -2.78 -38.81
N THR A 906 5.54 -3.13 -38.25
CA THR A 906 5.79 -3.04 -36.81
C THR A 906 6.89 -2.03 -36.53
N ALA A 907 6.57 -1.04 -35.68
CA ALA A 907 7.53 -0.08 -35.16
C ALA A 907 8.00 -0.53 -33.76
N LEU A 908 9.31 -0.45 -33.55
CA LEU A 908 9.97 -0.81 -32.28
C LEU A 908 10.66 0.42 -31.71
N VAL A 909 10.48 0.68 -30.41
CA VAL A 909 11.35 1.55 -29.61
C VAL A 909 12.31 0.63 -28.86
N LEU A 910 13.60 0.93 -28.92
CA LEU A 910 14.63 0.14 -28.25
C LEU A 910 15.01 0.77 -26.91
N ARG A 911 15.42 -0.07 -25.98
CA ARG A 911 16.04 0.37 -24.72
C ARG A 911 17.35 1.10 -25.03
N PRO A 912 17.73 2.11 -24.23
CA PRO A 912 18.95 2.89 -24.45
C PRO A 912 20.20 2.01 -24.62
N GLY A 913 20.96 2.23 -25.69
CA GLY A 913 22.18 1.50 -25.96
C GLY A 913 22.01 0.07 -26.49
N MET A 914 20.78 -0.41 -26.64
CA MET A 914 20.49 -1.76 -27.17
C MET A 914 20.26 -1.77 -28.68
N SER A 915 20.40 -2.92 -29.30
CA SER A 915 20.15 -3.12 -30.73
C SER A 915 19.40 -4.43 -30.96
N VAL A 916 18.64 -4.49 -32.05
CA VAL A 916 17.91 -5.67 -32.50
C VAL A 916 18.44 -6.15 -33.83
N THR A 917 18.44 -7.46 -34.06
CA THR A 917 18.88 -8.09 -35.29
C THR A 917 17.73 -8.77 -36.03
N ALA A 918 17.94 -9.12 -37.28
CA ALA A 918 16.98 -9.92 -38.06
C ALA A 918 16.70 -11.29 -37.42
N ALA A 919 17.71 -11.88 -36.77
CA ALA A 919 17.58 -13.16 -36.09
C ALA A 919 16.65 -13.03 -34.84
N ASP A 920 16.80 -11.97 -34.04
CA ASP A 920 15.95 -11.73 -32.89
C ASP A 920 14.48 -11.56 -33.30
N ILE A 921 14.25 -10.80 -34.40
CA ILE A 921 12.89 -10.61 -34.94
C ILE A 921 12.34 -11.98 -35.43
N GLY A 922 13.15 -12.75 -36.17
CA GLY A 922 12.76 -14.07 -36.66
C GLY A 922 12.42 -15.05 -35.52
N GLU A 923 13.21 -15.05 -34.44
CA GLU A 923 12.95 -15.88 -33.28
C GLU A 923 11.66 -15.46 -32.58
N ALA A 924 11.46 -14.15 -32.38
CA ALA A 924 10.26 -13.64 -31.72
C ALA A 924 8.98 -14.04 -32.47
N VAL A 925 8.92 -13.84 -33.78
CA VAL A 925 7.74 -14.20 -34.57
C VAL A 925 7.52 -15.71 -34.68
N SER A 926 8.57 -16.53 -34.56
CA SER A 926 8.44 -18.00 -34.59
C SER A 926 7.72 -18.55 -33.36
N LYS A 927 7.64 -17.76 -32.27
CA LYS A 927 6.98 -18.11 -31.01
C LYS A 927 5.53 -17.61 -30.94
N MET A 928 5.06 -16.92 -31.97
CA MET A 928 3.67 -16.41 -32.01
C MET A 928 2.67 -17.57 -31.98
N PRO A 929 1.62 -17.48 -31.15
CA PRO A 929 0.63 -18.56 -31.08
C PRO A 929 -0.26 -18.66 -32.30
N ALA A 930 -0.49 -17.53 -33.00
CA ALA A 930 -1.34 -17.48 -34.20
C ALA A 930 -0.99 -16.28 -35.10
N GLY A 931 -1.36 -16.39 -36.37
CA GLY A 931 -1.27 -15.30 -37.34
C GLY A 931 0.02 -15.30 -38.15
N LEU A 932 0.07 -14.36 -39.11
CA LEU A 932 1.21 -14.15 -40.00
C LEU A 932 2.17 -13.10 -39.42
N PRO A 933 3.49 -13.25 -39.65
CA PRO A 933 4.47 -12.25 -39.24
C PRO A 933 4.30 -10.93 -40.03
N PRO A 934 4.77 -9.79 -39.51
CA PRO A 934 4.69 -8.49 -40.17
C PRO A 934 5.52 -8.48 -41.45
N ASP A 935 5.09 -7.70 -42.45
CA ASP A 935 5.84 -7.51 -43.72
C ASP A 935 7.12 -6.73 -43.48
N VAL A 936 7.06 -5.73 -42.61
CA VAL A 936 8.19 -4.83 -42.32
C VAL A 936 8.29 -4.57 -40.83
N VAL A 937 9.51 -4.57 -40.29
CA VAL A 937 9.83 -4.16 -38.92
C VAL A 937 10.85 -3.02 -39.00
N HIS A 938 10.66 -1.98 -38.21
CA HIS A 938 11.59 -0.86 -38.14
C HIS A 938 11.72 -0.27 -36.73
N VAL A 939 12.88 0.33 -36.46
CA VAL A 939 13.14 1.02 -35.20
C VAL A 939 12.81 2.49 -35.35
N VAL A 940 12.09 3.02 -34.37
CA VAL A 940 11.77 4.46 -34.23
C VAL A 940 12.37 5.00 -32.92
N PRO A 941 12.70 6.30 -32.85
CA PRO A 941 13.27 6.87 -31.63
C PRO A 941 12.27 6.91 -30.47
N ASN A 942 10.99 7.10 -30.74
CA ASN A 942 9.90 7.12 -29.78
C ASN A 942 8.56 6.84 -30.47
N LEU A 943 7.56 6.43 -29.66
CA LEU A 943 6.17 6.32 -30.07
C LEU A 943 5.36 7.44 -29.41
N SER A 944 4.57 8.15 -30.20
CA SER A 944 3.57 9.07 -29.65
C SER A 944 2.53 8.27 -28.89
N VAL A 945 2.15 8.72 -27.68
CA VAL A 945 1.12 8.11 -26.86
C VAL A 945 -0.01 9.10 -26.59
N SER A 946 -1.21 8.56 -26.38
CA SER A 946 -2.38 9.34 -25.94
C SER A 946 -2.27 9.73 -24.47
N ALA A 947 -3.20 10.55 -23.96
CA ALA A 947 -3.32 10.85 -22.53
C ALA A 947 -3.50 9.60 -21.64
N SER A 948 -3.95 8.48 -22.22
CA SER A 948 -4.03 7.16 -21.56
C SER A 948 -2.82 6.27 -21.86
N TYR A 949 -1.70 6.81 -22.29
CA TYR A 949 -0.44 6.12 -22.59
C TYR A 949 -0.51 5.05 -23.70
N ARG A 950 -1.59 5.04 -24.51
CA ARG A 950 -1.72 4.13 -25.66
C ARG A 950 -0.98 4.66 -26.87
N PRO A 951 -0.28 3.83 -27.67
CA PRO A 951 0.39 4.28 -28.87
C PRO A 951 -0.58 4.90 -29.88
N VAL A 952 -0.17 6.02 -30.45
CA VAL A 952 -0.88 6.72 -31.53
C VAL A 952 -0.14 6.46 -32.84
N VAL A 953 -0.77 5.70 -33.76
CA VAL A 953 -0.14 5.22 -35.00
C VAL A 953 -0.48 6.06 -36.24
N SER A 954 -1.29 7.11 -36.11
CA SER A 954 -1.73 7.93 -37.25
C SER A 954 -0.57 8.57 -38.00
N GLY A 955 0.41 9.12 -37.28
CA GLY A 955 1.63 9.66 -37.90
C GLY A 955 2.48 8.60 -38.61
N LEU A 956 2.59 7.40 -38.03
CA LEU A 956 3.32 6.29 -38.66
C LEU A 956 2.61 5.78 -39.91
N ARG A 957 1.29 5.66 -39.90
CA ARG A 957 0.48 5.29 -41.07
C ARG A 957 0.64 6.30 -42.19
N ALA A 958 0.58 7.60 -41.87
CA ALA A 958 0.74 8.69 -42.86
C ALA A 958 2.15 8.73 -43.48
N ALA A 959 3.17 8.28 -42.71
CA ALA A 959 4.54 8.20 -43.25
C ALA A 959 4.74 7.04 -44.27
N GLY A 960 3.79 6.06 -44.31
CA GLY A 960 3.84 4.97 -45.26
C GLY A 960 4.91 3.90 -44.93
N ILE A 961 5.39 3.18 -45.96
CA ILE A 961 6.44 2.16 -45.77
C ILE A 961 7.72 2.81 -45.24
N PRO A 962 8.31 2.31 -44.14
CA PRO A 962 9.49 2.86 -43.50
C PRO A 962 10.67 3.07 -44.45
N THR A 963 11.54 4.01 -44.07
CA THR A 963 12.76 4.28 -44.85
C THR A 963 13.71 3.10 -44.82
N ALA A 964 14.33 2.79 -45.97
CA ALA A 964 15.37 1.77 -46.07
C ALA A 964 16.59 2.16 -45.21
N GLY A 965 17.20 1.20 -44.50
CA GLY A 965 18.36 1.51 -43.71
C GLY A 965 18.77 0.39 -42.74
N ARG A 966 19.67 0.75 -41.81
CA ARG A 966 20.23 -0.19 -40.83
C ARG A 966 19.20 -0.71 -39.82
N ASN A 967 18.17 0.06 -39.58
CA ASN A 967 17.17 -0.19 -38.55
C ASN A 967 15.81 -0.56 -39.13
N SER A 968 15.81 -1.14 -40.36
CA SER A 968 14.58 -1.57 -41.01
C SER A 968 14.80 -2.91 -41.67
N TRP A 969 13.85 -3.83 -41.53
CA TRP A 969 13.88 -5.18 -42.07
C TRP A 969 12.56 -5.48 -42.79
N TYR A 970 12.62 -6.32 -43.79
CA TYR A 970 11.44 -6.84 -44.46
C TYR A 970 11.47 -8.38 -44.42
N LEU A 971 10.32 -8.99 -44.46
CA LEU A 971 10.14 -10.41 -44.54
C LEU A 971 10.33 -10.82 -46.01
N ASP A 972 11.34 -11.59 -46.29
CA ASP A 972 11.60 -12.14 -47.59
C ASP A 972 10.70 -13.35 -47.87
N ALA A 973 9.85 -13.25 -48.91
CA ALA A 973 8.82 -14.25 -49.20
C ALA A 973 9.39 -15.61 -49.61
N ASP A 974 10.57 -15.63 -50.24
CA ASP A 974 11.18 -16.87 -50.76
C ASP A 974 11.85 -17.67 -49.60
N THR A 975 12.43 -16.97 -48.67
CA THR A 975 13.19 -17.61 -47.56
C THR A 975 12.43 -17.65 -46.23
N GLY A 976 11.37 -16.86 -46.05
CA GLY A 976 10.66 -16.69 -44.76
C GLY A 976 11.48 -16.00 -43.69
N MET A 977 12.62 -15.40 -44.06
CA MET A 977 13.54 -14.77 -43.12
C MET A 977 13.49 -13.23 -43.22
N TYR A 978 13.79 -12.55 -42.13
CA TYR A 978 13.95 -11.11 -42.17
C TYR A 978 15.29 -10.70 -42.76
N LYS A 979 15.27 -9.82 -43.75
CA LYS A 979 16.44 -9.20 -44.40
C LYS A 979 16.39 -7.67 -44.25
N ARG A 980 17.54 -7.02 -44.40
CA ARG A 980 17.62 -5.56 -44.34
C ARG A 980 16.78 -4.92 -45.46
N LEU A 981 15.96 -3.95 -45.12
CA LEU A 981 15.14 -3.24 -46.09
C LEU A 981 16.02 -2.34 -46.98
N THR A 982 16.04 -2.63 -48.26
CA THR A 982 16.75 -1.83 -49.28
C THR A 982 15.80 -0.87 -49.97
N ALA A 983 16.35 0.17 -50.63
CA ALA A 983 15.56 1.14 -51.36
C ALA A 983 14.71 0.48 -52.48
N ALA A 984 15.25 -0.51 -53.17
CA ALA A 984 14.55 -1.25 -54.23
C ALA A 984 13.34 -2.04 -53.66
N VAL A 985 13.57 -2.78 -52.58
CA VAL A 985 12.48 -3.55 -51.89
C VAL A 985 11.43 -2.59 -51.33
N ARG A 986 11.85 -1.46 -50.74
CA ARG A 986 10.92 -0.46 -50.23
C ARG A 986 10.02 0.08 -51.37
N SER A 987 10.59 0.37 -52.53
CA SER A 987 9.82 0.87 -53.68
C SER A 987 8.83 -0.17 -54.18
N ALA A 988 9.25 -1.44 -54.23
CA ALA A 988 8.39 -2.55 -54.63
C ALA A 988 7.22 -2.73 -53.59
N LEU A 989 7.51 -2.75 -52.31
CA LEU A 989 6.48 -2.82 -51.26
C LEU A 989 5.51 -1.65 -51.25
N ALA A 990 5.97 -0.44 -51.66
CA ALA A 990 5.13 0.75 -51.78
C ALA A 990 4.32 0.82 -53.09
N GLY A 991 4.40 -0.21 -53.96
CA GLY A 991 3.68 -0.26 -55.27
C GLY A 991 4.16 0.79 -56.24
N ARG A 992 5.38 1.30 -56.12
CA ARG A 992 6.02 2.21 -57.10
C ARG A 992 6.93 1.34 -57.98
N SER A 993 6.59 1.23 -59.24
CA SER A 993 7.54 0.68 -60.24
C SER A 993 8.84 1.50 -60.23
N ILE A 994 9.98 0.79 -60.15
CA ILE A 994 11.33 1.36 -60.20
C ILE A 994 11.58 1.98 -61.55
#